data_71b16fdb24b466c8bc5132a7ede682eb
#
_entry.id   71b16fdb24b466c8bc5132a7ede682eb
#
_cell.length_a   1.000
_cell.length_b   1.000
_cell.length_c   1.000
_cell.angle_alpha   90.00
_cell.angle_beta   90.00
_cell.angle_gamma   90.00
#
_symmetry.space_group_name_H-M   'P 1'
#
loop_
_entity.id
_entity.type
_entity.pdbx_description
1 polymer ?
#
loop_
_entity_poly.entity_id
_entity_poly.type
_entity_poly.pdbx_seq_one_letter_code
_entity_poly.pdbx_strand_id
1 'polypeptide(L)'
;MKTERIYPIKLLQLFLPFILLLAISCNPQPAVQDFSVSPVVAPDDAIEKMEIETGFEVELVAAEPLLNAPVTMTFDEKGRIWIVEMESFMLDTVGTGEDKPTGKVSILEDKDGDGVYENKKVFLDSLVLPRAISLFSDGVLVAEPPYLWYVSNNNDQPGGKILVDAEYAIGGNAEHQPNTLLRGLDNWIYNAKSDKRYKRKGNEWIIEKTHFRGQWGIAQDDYGRLYYNHNSANVLGEYFTPGFGSDNSNQRKVAGFNEAIVPDNRVYPSRPTTGVNRGYMDGILDSTKRLVNFTAASALTIYRGDLFGNDYTFNAFVPEPAANLIKRNILKENGNTVEGEQAYEDNEFLRSVDERFRPVMLSNGPDGALYVVDMYRGIIQHKTYLTPYLKEEIEARGLEQPTEVGRIYRIVPVDGKREMTIFPQDAQGLVQLLSSSNGWVRDKAQQIIIDRNLTDAIPVLRNLLKDPNNPLPLIHSLWTLEGLGVLTPEDVSNLFSESDFHIKTQAFSAMTSIINKDNYITFVPYLDQMIDQKNATIAPYIAFVTERIEPFNEALAGQLLNKLVQAFPNDKLVADAVVSGLYNKEAAFLKQVESNGLDTSTAINKSLTQTIKDIIRAKDDVNTRAAAEKFPQGAMIYNRNCATCHGRDGYGIESLAPALNKSDWALGNKDKVIATVLFGLSGPIVINGETKIFAGDMPGIGQSSEFTNSDIAQVISFIRNAWSNSASSVSEEEVAKIREQYINREGAFTQEEMDKIWKRN
;
A
#
# COMPACT_ATOMS: atom_id res chain seq x y z
N MET A 1 5.58 -102.96 -17.49
CA MET A 1 4.86 -103.71 -16.43
C MET A 1 3.88 -102.85 -15.71
N LYS A 2 2.59 -103.26 -15.68
CA LYS A 2 1.39 -102.68 -15.05
C LYS A 2 0.90 -101.34 -15.65
N THR A 3 0.03 -101.28 -16.57
CA THR A 3 -1.43 -101.44 -16.69
C THR A 3 -2.22 -100.87 -15.49
N GLU A 4 -3.03 -99.90 -15.74
CA GLU A 4 -4.42 -99.71 -15.19
C GLU A 4 -5.06 -98.50 -15.81
N ARG A 5 -5.93 -98.72 -16.56
CA ARG A 5 -7.44 -98.70 -16.68
C ARG A 5 -8.05 -97.36 -16.56
N ILE A 6 -8.59 -96.91 -17.70
CA ILE A 6 -9.50 -95.80 -17.93
C ILE A 6 -10.91 -96.22 -17.57
N TYR A 7 -11.64 -95.37 -16.81
CA TYR A 7 -13.11 -95.36 -16.75
C TYR A 7 -13.64 -93.98 -17.07
N PRO A 8 -14.68 -93.84 -17.87
CA PRO A 8 -15.26 -92.55 -18.28
C PRO A 8 -16.28 -92.06 -17.26
N ILE A 9 -16.20 -90.80 -16.89
CA ILE A 9 -17.22 -90.15 -16.10
C ILE A 9 -18.00 -89.17 -17.02
N LYS A 10 -19.31 -89.33 -17.03
CA LYS A 10 -20.29 -88.62 -17.82
C LYS A 10 -20.29 -87.13 -17.49
N LEU A 11 -20.28 -86.30 -18.54
CA LEU A 11 -20.55 -84.87 -18.53
C LEU A 11 -22.01 -84.61 -18.07
N LEU A 12 -22.19 -83.96 -16.96
CA LEU A 12 -23.49 -83.38 -16.54
C LEU A 12 -23.34 -81.86 -16.73
N GLN A 13 -23.99 -81.34 -17.77
CA GLN A 13 -24.06 -79.89 -18.06
C GLN A 13 -25.07 -79.26 -17.07
N LEU A 14 -24.55 -78.43 -16.11
CA LEU A 14 -25.34 -77.49 -15.34
C LEU A 14 -25.20 -76.11 -16.00
N PHE A 15 -26.25 -75.63 -16.60
CA PHE A 15 -26.43 -74.26 -17.03
C PHE A 15 -26.69 -73.40 -15.78
N LEU A 16 -25.73 -72.56 -15.38
CA LEU A 16 -25.93 -71.46 -14.44
C LEU A 16 -26.06 -70.16 -15.23
N PRO A 17 -27.15 -69.38 -15.11
CA PRO A 17 -27.24 -68.07 -15.75
C PRO A 17 -26.34 -67.08 -15.00
N PHE A 18 -25.33 -66.56 -15.67
CA PHE A 18 -24.49 -65.48 -15.22
C PHE A 18 -25.29 -64.17 -15.34
N ILE A 19 -25.94 -63.74 -14.21
CA ILE A 19 -26.52 -62.40 -14.10
C ILE A 19 -25.39 -61.42 -13.96
N LEU A 20 -24.99 -60.74 -15.05
CA LEU A 20 -24.05 -59.63 -15.05
C LEU A 20 -24.77 -58.43 -14.42
N LEU A 21 -24.58 -58.15 -13.13
CA LEU A 21 -24.94 -56.90 -12.48
C LEU A 21 -24.00 -55.81 -13.03
N LEU A 22 -24.45 -55.08 -14.05
CA LEU A 22 -23.91 -53.79 -14.42
C LEU A 22 -24.19 -52.82 -13.26
N ALA A 23 -23.27 -52.69 -12.31
CA ALA A 23 -23.23 -51.56 -11.42
C ALA A 23 -22.89 -50.33 -12.27
N ILE A 24 -23.92 -49.59 -12.70
CA ILE A 24 -23.75 -48.23 -13.20
C ILE A 24 -23.28 -47.41 -11.97
N SER A 25 -21.97 -47.28 -11.83
CA SER A 25 -21.37 -46.24 -10.96
C SER A 25 -21.71 -44.90 -11.62
N CYS A 26 -22.82 -44.29 -11.20
CA CYS A 26 -23.02 -42.88 -11.40
C CYS A 26 -21.95 -42.18 -10.56
N ASN A 27 -20.77 -41.96 -11.11
CA ASN A 27 -19.95 -40.84 -10.66
C ASN A 27 -20.76 -39.59 -11.00
N PRO A 28 -21.23 -38.83 -10.03
CA PRO A 28 -21.79 -37.54 -10.34
C PRO A 28 -20.69 -36.74 -11.03
N GLN A 29 -20.87 -36.37 -12.29
CA GLN A 29 -19.99 -35.36 -12.88
C GLN A 29 -20.02 -34.16 -11.93
N PRO A 30 -18.87 -33.57 -11.58
CA PRO A 30 -18.86 -32.36 -10.79
C PRO A 30 -19.82 -31.37 -11.48
N ALA A 31 -20.74 -30.84 -10.71
CA ALA A 31 -21.69 -29.85 -11.23
C ALA A 31 -20.88 -28.72 -11.86
N VAL A 32 -21.14 -28.42 -13.13
CA VAL A 32 -20.51 -27.26 -13.80
C VAL A 32 -20.93 -26.05 -12.99
N GLN A 33 -19.95 -25.36 -12.39
CA GLN A 33 -20.22 -24.17 -11.58
C GLN A 33 -20.78 -23.08 -12.49
N ASP A 34 -21.94 -22.56 -12.11
CA ASP A 34 -22.59 -21.45 -12.81
C ASP A 34 -22.05 -20.12 -12.25
N PHE A 35 -21.28 -19.41 -13.04
CA PHE A 35 -20.74 -18.09 -12.70
C PHE A 35 -21.62 -16.92 -13.16
N SER A 36 -22.81 -17.21 -13.73
CA SER A 36 -23.80 -16.17 -14.09
C SER A 36 -24.52 -15.62 -12.86
N VAL A 37 -24.43 -16.33 -11.72
CA VAL A 37 -25.05 -15.99 -10.45
C VAL A 37 -23.97 -15.85 -9.37
N SER A 38 -24.25 -15.04 -8.34
CA SER A 38 -23.35 -14.83 -7.20
C SER A 38 -24.14 -15.02 -5.89
N PRO A 39 -24.44 -16.27 -5.51
CA PRO A 39 -25.17 -16.54 -4.28
C PRO A 39 -24.33 -16.13 -3.06
N VAL A 40 -25.03 -15.75 -1.98
CA VAL A 40 -24.40 -15.58 -0.68
C VAL A 40 -24.05 -16.94 -0.12
N VAL A 41 -22.81 -17.15 0.26
CA VAL A 41 -22.31 -18.38 0.86
C VAL A 41 -22.26 -18.20 2.37
N ALA A 42 -22.71 -19.16 3.16
CA ALA A 42 -22.58 -19.11 4.61
C ALA A 42 -21.09 -19.09 5.04
N PRO A 43 -20.74 -18.45 6.17
CA PRO A 43 -19.34 -18.34 6.59
C PRO A 43 -18.59 -19.67 6.64
N ASP A 44 -19.20 -20.72 7.18
CA ASP A 44 -18.58 -22.06 7.30
C ASP A 44 -18.38 -22.72 5.93
N ASP A 45 -19.31 -22.49 4.97
CA ASP A 45 -19.24 -23.05 3.62
C ASP A 45 -18.28 -22.26 2.70
N ALA A 46 -17.92 -21.05 3.07
CA ALA A 46 -17.07 -20.17 2.25
C ALA A 46 -15.65 -20.71 2.09
N ILE A 47 -15.12 -21.38 3.11
CA ILE A 47 -13.79 -22.00 3.08
C ILE A 47 -13.72 -23.08 1.99
N GLU A 48 -14.81 -23.85 1.77
CA GLU A 48 -14.89 -24.86 0.71
C GLU A 48 -14.83 -24.25 -0.70
N LYS A 49 -15.02 -22.94 -0.83
CA LYS A 49 -14.89 -22.19 -2.11
C LYS A 49 -13.49 -21.67 -2.35
N MET A 50 -12.57 -21.88 -1.42
CA MET A 50 -11.20 -21.40 -1.47
C MET A 50 -10.23 -22.50 -1.90
N GLU A 51 -9.31 -22.13 -2.78
CA GLU A 51 -8.14 -22.93 -3.13
C GLU A 51 -6.92 -22.24 -2.50
N ILE A 52 -6.20 -22.94 -1.65
CA ILE A 52 -5.00 -22.45 -0.98
C ILE A 52 -3.80 -23.34 -1.33
N GLU A 53 -2.60 -22.82 -1.22
CA GLU A 53 -1.33 -23.54 -1.39
C GLU A 53 -1.30 -24.82 -0.53
N THR A 54 -0.82 -25.91 -1.12
CA THR A 54 -0.72 -27.21 -0.43
C THR A 54 0.12 -27.08 0.84
N GLY A 55 -0.38 -27.61 1.95
CA GLY A 55 0.26 -27.54 3.27
C GLY A 55 -0.30 -26.43 4.16
N PHE A 56 -1.23 -25.61 3.63
CA PHE A 56 -1.94 -24.60 4.39
C PHE A 56 -3.43 -24.89 4.47
N GLU A 57 -4.07 -24.33 5.46
CA GLU A 57 -5.52 -24.29 5.61
C GLU A 57 -6.00 -22.90 6.03
N VAL A 58 -7.27 -22.62 5.73
CA VAL A 58 -7.96 -21.40 6.11
C VAL A 58 -8.91 -21.70 7.26
N GLU A 59 -8.83 -20.90 8.32
CA GLU A 59 -9.74 -20.99 9.45
C GLU A 59 -10.61 -19.74 9.55
N LEU A 60 -11.88 -19.89 9.91
CA LEU A 60 -12.78 -18.79 10.20
C LEU A 60 -12.49 -18.23 11.60
N VAL A 61 -12.29 -16.93 11.71
CA VAL A 61 -11.99 -16.23 12.96
C VAL A 61 -13.21 -15.48 13.50
N ALA A 62 -13.91 -14.77 12.62
CA ALA A 62 -15.14 -14.06 12.95
C ALA A 62 -15.94 -13.81 11.66
N ALA A 63 -17.26 -13.73 11.75
CA ALA A 63 -18.14 -13.50 10.61
C ALA A 63 -19.40 -12.73 11.00
N GLU A 64 -20.23 -12.45 10.01
CA GLU A 64 -21.59 -11.97 10.23
C GLU A 64 -22.40 -12.96 11.10
N PRO A 65 -23.33 -12.51 11.95
CA PRO A 65 -23.77 -11.11 12.13
C PRO A 65 -22.87 -10.29 13.08
N LEU A 66 -21.75 -10.82 13.54
CA LEU A 66 -20.83 -10.11 14.46
C LEU A 66 -20.13 -8.93 13.77
N LEU A 67 -19.78 -9.08 12.48
CA LEU A 67 -19.07 -8.11 11.67
C LEU A 67 -19.92 -7.52 10.56
N ASN A 68 -19.69 -6.23 10.26
CA ASN A 68 -20.30 -5.54 9.14
C ASN A 68 -19.28 -4.65 8.43
N ALA A 69 -18.97 -4.97 7.15
CA ALA A 69 -18.04 -4.22 6.30
C ALA A 69 -16.69 -3.89 6.96
N PRO A 70 -15.94 -4.88 7.48
CA PRO A 70 -14.62 -4.66 8.04
C PRO A 70 -13.63 -4.21 6.96
N VAL A 71 -12.78 -3.21 7.26
CA VAL A 71 -11.82 -2.66 6.29
C VAL A 71 -10.38 -2.71 6.78
N THR A 72 -10.16 -2.72 8.09
CA THR A 72 -8.83 -2.81 8.70
C THR A 72 -8.91 -3.37 10.10
N MET A 73 -7.88 -4.10 10.52
CA MET A 73 -7.75 -4.67 11.85
C MET A 73 -6.35 -4.50 12.42
N THR A 74 -6.25 -4.59 13.73
CA THR A 74 -4.97 -4.73 14.45
C THR A 74 -5.20 -5.50 15.75
N PHE A 75 -4.12 -6.01 16.36
CA PHE A 75 -4.19 -6.69 17.66
C PHE A 75 -3.69 -5.81 18.78
N ASP A 76 -4.28 -5.95 19.96
CA ASP A 76 -3.70 -5.43 21.20
C ASP A 76 -2.80 -6.47 21.88
N GLU A 77 -2.17 -6.10 23.00
CA GLU A 77 -1.28 -6.97 23.77
C GLU A 77 -1.99 -8.13 24.48
N LYS A 78 -3.32 -8.16 24.46
CA LYS A 78 -4.14 -9.26 25.00
C LYS A 78 -4.56 -10.23 23.91
N GLY A 79 -4.12 -10.02 22.65
CA GLY A 79 -4.51 -10.83 21.52
C GLY A 79 -5.92 -10.55 20.99
N ARG A 80 -6.60 -9.50 21.48
CA ARG A 80 -7.91 -9.10 21.00
C ARG A 80 -7.80 -8.38 19.66
N ILE A 81 -8.77 -8.56 18.80
CA ILE A 81 -8.83 -7.88 17.50
C ILE A 81 -9.56 -6.55 17.65
N TRP A 82 -8.91 -5.48 17.26
CA TRP A 82 -9.53 -4.16 17.06
C TRP A 82 -9.82 -4.00 15.58
N ILE A 83 -11.08 -3.76 15.23
CA ILE A 83 -11.56 -3.72 13.85
C ILE A 83 -12.29 -2.42 13.55
N VAL A 84 -12.08 -1.90 12.34
CA VAL A 84 -12.82 -0.76 11.79
C VAL A 84 -13.87 -1.27 10.82
N GLU A 85 -15.11 -0.86 11.02
CA GLU A 85 -16.26 -1.22 10.21
C GLU A 85 -16.78 0.03 9.47
N MET A 86 -16.74 -0.04 8.13
CA MET A 86 -17.17 1.05 7.24
C MET A 86 -18.59 0.78 6.72
N GLU A 87 -19.56 0.69 7.62
CA GLU A 87 -20.90 0.15 7.36
C GLU A 87 -21.67 0.87 6.24
N SER A 88 -21.52 2.19 6.11
CA SER A 88 -22.23 2.99 5.09
C SER A 88 -21.54 3.04 3.73
N PHE A 89 -20.37 2.39 3.55
CA PHE A 89 -19.67 2.40 2.26
C PHE A 89 -20.43 1.60 1.22
N MET A 90 -20.79 2.25 0.09
CA MET A 90 -21.36 1.64 -1.10
C MET A 90 -22.48 0.61 -0.80
N LEU A 91 -23.55 1.07 -0.12
CA LEU A 91 -24.72 0.23 0.14
C LEU A 91 -25.50 -0.12 -1.14
N ASP A 92 -25.31 0.68 -2.17
CA ASP A 92 -25.85 0.53 -3.51
C ASP A 92 -24.91 1.19 -4.54
N THR A 93 -25.28 1.12 -5.82
CA THR A 93 -24.45 1.68 -6.94
C THR A 93 -24.40 3.22 -6.98
N VAL A 94 -25.18 3.91 -6.15
CA VAL A 94 -25.16 5.38 -6.06
C VAL A 94 -24.57 5.90 -4.75
N GLY A 95 -24.14 4.98 -3.84
CA GLY A 95 -23.52 5.32 -2.56
C GLY A 95 -24.49 5.99 -1.60
N THR A 96 -25.71 5.47 -1.51
CA THR A 96 -26.73 5.97 -0.56
C THR A 96 -26.23 5.85 0.86
N GLY A 97 -26.29 6.96 1.60
CA GLY A 97 -25.96 6.99 3.02
C GLY A 97 -24.48 7.01 3.39
N GLU A 98 -23.56 7.22 2.45
CA GLU A 98 -22.11 7.33 2.76
C GLU A 98 -21.78 8.47 3.71
N ASP A 99 -22.61 9.47 3.82
CA ASP A 99 -22.52 10.58 4.77
C ASP A 99 -23.08 10.26 6.17
N LYS A 100 -23.65 9.07 6.34
CA LYS A 100 -24.24 8.67 7.64
C LYS A 100 -23.16 8.20 8.60
N PRO A 101 -23.26 8.63 9.87
CA PRO A 101 -22.30 8.24 10.89
C PRO A 101 -22.64 6.85 11.47
N THR A 102 -22.47 5.80 10.68
CA THR A 102 -22.76 4.43 11.08
C THR A 102 -21.51 3.60 11.38
N GLY A 103 -20.33 4.11 10.94
CA GLY A 103 -19.06 3.41 11.11
C GLY A 103 -18.66 3.23 12.57
N LYS A 104 -17.88 2.20 12.85
CA LYS A 104 -17.50 1.78 14.19
C LYS A 104 -16.02 1.40 14.29
N VAL A 105 -15.50 1.50 15.51
CA VAL A 105 -14.30 0.80 15.98
C VAL A 105 -14.75 -0.18 17.04
N SER A 106 -14.53 -1.48 16.81
CA SER A 106 -14.99 -2.54 17.70
C SER A 106 -13.82 -3.39 18.19
N ILE A 107 -13.98 -4.04 19.34
CA ILE A 107 -13.04 -4.99 19.93
C ILE A 107 -13.70 -6.37 19.89
N LEU A 108 -13.00 -7.33 19.28
CA LEU A 108 -13.43 -8.74 19.29
C LEU A 108 -12.61 -9.50 20.32
N GLU A 109 -13.24 -10.40 21.04
CA GLU A 109 -12.63 -11.23 22.07
C GLU A 109 -12.96 -12.70 21.84
N ASP A 110 -11.93 -13.53 21.86
CA ASP A 110 -11.99 -14.98 21.99
C ASP A 110 -11.91 -15.29 23.50
N LYS A 111 -13.02 -15.72 24.10
CA LYS A 111 -13.08 -15.91 25.55
C LYS A 111 -12.75 -17.31 26.01
N ASP A 112 -12.99 -18.31 25.20
CA ASP A 112 -12.74 -19.71 25.54
C ASP A 112 -11.39 -20.21 24.99
N GLY A 113 -10.72 -19.42 24.14
CA GLY A 113 -9.38 -19.68 23.65
C GLY A 113 -9.35 -20.69 22.50
N ASP A 114 -10.47 -20.91 21.81
CA ASP A 114 -10.54 -21.83 20.68
C ASP A 114 -10.03 -21.21 19.36
N GLY A 115 -9.84 -19.89 19.36
CA GLY A 115 -9.36 -19.11 18.24
C GLY A 115 -10.46 -18.54 17.35
N VAL A 116 -11.73 -18.71 17.72
CA VAL A 116 -12.87 -18.00 17.14
C VAL A 116 -13.24 -16.83 18.05
N TYR A 117 -13.50 -15.67 17.46
CA TYR A 117 -13.80 -14.46 18.22
C TYR A 117 -15.30 -14.23 18.23
N GLU A 118 -15.98 -14.73 19.25
CA GLU A 118 -17.46 -14.75 19.33
C GLU A 118 -18.04 -13.52 20.05
N ASN A 119 -17.20 -12.72 20.75
CA ASN A 119 -17.66 -11.56 21.50
C ASN A 119 -17.20 -10.25 20.85
N LYS A 120 -18.14 -9.29 20.77
CA LYS A 120 -17.87 -7.96 20.22
C LYS A 120 -18.26 -6.87 21.22
N LYS A 121 -17.37 -5.93 21.40
CA LYS A 121 -17.60 -4.69 22.15
C LYS A 121 -17.33 -3.50 21.25
N VAL A 122 -18.30 -2.62 21.08
CA VAL A 122 -18.11 -1.35 20.36
C VAL A 122 -17.33 -0.40 21.24
N PHE A 123 -16.18 0.08 20.77
CA PHE A 123 -15.35 1.09 21.42
C PHE A 123 -15.75 2.49 20.97
N LEU A 124 -15.90 2.73 19.68
CA LEU A 124 -16.42 3.98 19.10
C LEU A 124 -17.51 3.65 18.10
N ASP A 125 -18.55 4.46 18.10
CA ASP A 125 -19.60 4.44 17.08
C ASP A 125 -19.80 5.84 16.47
N SER A 126 -20.80 5.95 15.62
CA SER A 126 -21.21 7.22 15.00
C SER A 126 -20.09 7.90 14.21
N LEU A 127 -19.22 7.12 13.55
CA LEU A 127 -18.15 7.59 12.69
C LEU A 127 -18.58 7.62 11.21
N VAL A 128 -18.10 8.61 10.47
CA VAL A 128 -18.33 8.70 9.01
C VAL A 128 -17.16 8.07 8.26
N LEU A 129 -17.39 6.91 7.65
CA LEU A 129 -16.40 6.18 6.83
C LEU A 129 -15.01 6.10 7.49
N PRO A 130 -14.90 5.63 8.76
CA PRO A 130 -13.60 5.43 9.41
C PRO A 130 -12.79 4.38 8.64
N ARG A 131 -11.44 4.53 8.58
CA ARG A 131 -10.65 3.66 7.68
C ARG A 131 -9.29 3.22 8.21
N ALA A 132 -8.89 3.67 9.37
CA ALA A 132 -7.64 3.22 9.97
C ALA A 132 -7.61 3.49 11.47
N ILE A 133 -6.86 2.65 12.18
CA ILE A 133 -6.57 2.80 13.61
C ILE A 133 -5.11 2.46 13.90
N SER A 134 -4.55 3.05 14.98
CA SER A 134 -3.29 2.65 15.57
C SER A 134 -3.40 2.67 17.09
N LEU A 135 -3.01 1.57 17.73
CA LEU A 135 -3.18 1.40 19.18
C LEU A 135 -1.97 1.94 19.96
N PHE A 136 -2.27 2.56 21.08
CA PHE A 136 -1.35 2.94 22.15
C PHE A 136 -1.79 2.28 23.45
N SER A 137 -0.89 2.18 24.42
CA SER A 137 -1.26 1.62 25.73
C SER A 137 -2.35 2.40 26.47
N ASP A 138 -2.54 3.67 26.14
CA ASP A 138 -3.49 4.59 26.78
C ASP A 138 -4.58 5.14 25.84
N GLY A 139 -4.63 4.70 24.58
CA GLY A 139 -5.62 5.20 23.62
C GLY A 139 -5.47 4.66 22.20
N VAL A 140 -6.25 5.25 21.31
CA VAL A 140 -6.36 4.84 19.91
C VAL A 140 -6.32 6.06 19.00
N LEU A 141 -5.44 6.03 18.00
CA LEU A 141 -5.46 6.97 16.89
C LEU A 141 -6.47 6.47 15.85
N VAL A 142 -7.42 7.32 15.44
CA VAL A 142 -8.52 6.93 14.54
C VAL A 142 -8.59 7.89 13.37
N ALA A 143 -8.54 7.34 12.15
CA ALA A 143 -8.74 8.10 10.91
C ALA A 143 -10.22 8.12 10.55
N GLU A 144 -10.83 9.27 10.71
CA GLU A 144 -12.20 9.62 10.30
C GLU A 144 -12.12 10.86 9.41
N PRO A 145 -11.97 10.72 8.09
CA PRO A 145 -11.82 11.87 7.20
C PRO A 145 -12.92 12.93 7.37
N PRO A 146 -12.54 14.24 7.32
CA PRO A 146 -11.21 14.75 6.99
C PRO A 146 -10.22 14.78 8.16
N TYR A 147 -10.55 14.23 9.31
CA TYR A 147 -9.82 14.38 10.55
C TYR A 147 -9.04 13.13 10.95
N LEU A 148 -7.97 13.36 11.73
CA LEU A 148 -7.27 12.34 12.50
C LEU A 148 -7.45 12.64 13.99
N TRP A 149 -8.01 11.69 14.73
CA TRP A 149 -8.33 11.82 16.15
C TRP A 149 -7.49 10.89 17.00
N TYR A 150 -7.08 11.34 18.18
CA TYR A 150 -6.63 10.47 19.25
C TYR A 150 -7.73 10.39 20.32
N VAL A 151 -8.12 9.18 20.70
CA VAL A 151 -9.16 8.90 21.69
C VAL A 151 -8.54 8.10 22.84
N SER A 152 -8.58 8.62 24.06
CA SER A 152 -8.07 7.87 25.22
C SER A 152 -8.93 6.63 25.49
N ASN A 153 -8.26 5.57 25.97
CA ASN A 153 -8.91 4.30 26.30
C ASN A 153 -8.92 4.09 27.81
N ASN A 154 -10.11 4.08 28.42
CA ASN A 154 -10.31 3.83 29.83
C ASN A 154 -10.94 2.44 30.03
N ASN A 155 -10.14 1.38 29.98
CA ASN A 155 -10.63 0.00 30.09
C ASN A 155 -11.74 -0.32 29.06
N ASP A 156 -11.42 -0.15 27.78
CA ASP A 156 -12.30 -0.35 26.63
C ASP A 156 -13.53 0.57 26.62
N GLN A 157 -13.46 1.71 27.28
CA GLN A 157 -14.42 2.81 27.15
C GLN A 157 -13.69 4.02 26.56
N PRO A 158 -14.25 4.68 25.53
CA PRO A 158 -13.66 5.88 24.98
C PRO A 158 -13.68 7.02 26.02
N GLY A 159 -12.57 7.72 26.13
CA GLY A 159 -12.42 8.89 26.96
C GLY A 159 -12.35 10.18 26.16
N GLY A 160 -11.39 11.07 26.51
CA GLY A 160 -11.19 12.34 25.81
C GLY A 160 -10.78 12.13 24.34
N LYS A 161 -11.37 12.94 23.44
CA LYS A 161 -11.08 12.97 21.99
C LYS A 161 -10.25 14.21 21.69
N ILE A 162 -9.06 14.04 21.12
CA ILE A 162 -8.11 15.11 20.76
C ILE A 162 -7.96 15.12 19.24
N LEU A 163 -8.09 16.30 18.63
CA LEU A 163 -7.83 16.48 17.20
C LEU A 163 -6.32 16.52 16.97
N VAL A 164 -5.80 15.54 16.24
CA VAL A 164 -4.39 15.42 15.89
C VAL A 164 -4.07 16.17 14.61
N ASP A 165 -4.88 15.96 13.56
CA ASP A 165 -4.71 16.64 12.27
C ASP A 165 -6.09 16.99 11.70
N ALA A 166 -6.37 18.30 11.56
CA ALA A 166 -7.59 18.81 10.96
C ALA A 166 -7.61 18.66 9.43
N GLU A 167 -6.44 18.42 8.85
CA GLU A 167 -6.20 18.32 7.41
C GLU A 167 -5.65 16.94 7.02
N TYR A 168 -6.04 15.89 7.74
CA TYR A 168 -5.58 14.54 7.48
C TYR A 168 -5.96 14.06 6.08
N ALA A 169 -7.18 14.34 5.64
CA ALA A 169 -7.72 13.89 4.36
C ALA A 169 -8.53 14.98 3.66
N ILE A 170 -7.86 16.07 3.29
CA ILE A 170 -8.48 17.13 2.47
C ILE A 170 -8.54 16.67 1.02
N GLY A 171 -9.74 16.43 0.50
CA GLY A 171 -9.97 15.94 -0.85
C GLY A 171 -9.92 14.42 -0.96
N GLY A 172 -10.06 13.91 -2.19
CA GLY A 172 -10.27 12.50 -2.45
C GLY A 172 -11.69 12.03 -2.11
N ASN A 173 -11.90 10.74 -2.23
CA ASN A 173 -13.12 10.03 -1.82
C ASN A 173 -12.74 8.79 -1.02
N ALA A 174 -13.71 7.96 -0.66
CA ALA A 174 -13.48 6.81 0.21
C ALA A 174 -12.36 5.86 -0.27
N GLU A 175 -12.13 5.73 -1.58
CA GLU A 175 -11.03 4.92 -2.14
C GLU A 175 -9.70 5.66 -2.23
N HIS A 176 -9.70 6.98 -2.23
CA HIS A 176 -8.54 7.81 -2.55
C HIS A 176 -8.15 8.79 -1.44
N GLN A 177 -8.36 8.42 -0.19
CA GLN A 177 -7.96 9.18 0.98
C GLN A 177 -6.92 8.42 1.81
N PRO A 178 -6.12 9.10 2.67
CA PRO A 178 -5.17 8.47 3.57
C PRO A 178 -5.82 7.34 4.39
N ASN A 179 -5.09 6.25 4.53
CA ASN A 179 -5.53 5.05 5.22
C ASN A 179 -4.33 4.31 5.81
N THR A 180 -4.59 3.26 6.60
CA THR A 180 -3.59 2.56 7.39
C THR A 180 -2.87 3.53 8.33
N LEU A 181 -2.53 3.14 9.49
CA LEU A 181 -1.77 3.91 10.48
C LEU A 181 -0.68 2.98 11.03
N LEU A 182 0.30 2.66 10.16
CA LEU A 182 1.41 1.78 10.50
C LEU A 182 2.36 2.49 11.45
N ARG A 183 2.49 2.00 12.67
CA ARG A 183 3.53 2.43 13.60
C ARG A 183 4.83 1.71 13.24
N GLY A 184 5.74 2.44 12.60
CA GLY A 184 7.00 1.92 12.07
C GLY A 184 8.02 1.58 13.16
N LEU A 185 9.04 0.84 12.78
CA LEU A 185 10.18 0.49 13.63
C LEU A 185 10.84 1.73 14.26
N ASP A 186 10.88 2.85 13.54
CA ASP A 186 11.43 4.15 13.93
C ASP A 186 10.50 5.00 14.81
N ASN A 187 9.44 4.42 15.33
CA ASN A 187 8.42 5.05 16.19
C ASN A 187 7.54 6.11 15.51
N TRP A 188 7.69 6.34 14.20
CA TRP A 188 6.80 7.17 13.42
C TRP A 188 5.58 6.37 12.92
N ILE A 189 4.48 7.08 12.66
CA ILE A 189 3.25 6.50 12.10
C ILE A 189 3.14 6.95 10.66
N TYR A 190 3.07 5.98 9.75
CA TYR A 190 3.01 6.16 8.31
C TYR A 190 1.62 5.82 7.78
N ASN A 191 1.24 6.45 6.67
CA ASN A 191 -0.03 6.22 5.99
C ASN A 191 0.20 5.87 4.52
N ALA A 192 -0.65 5.01 3.98
CA ALA A 192 -0.85 4.95 2.54
C ALA A 192 -1.63 6.17 2.05
N LYS A 193 -1.47 6.55 0.79
CA LYS A 193 -2.13 7.70 0.14
C LYS A 193 -1.88 9.03 0.85
N SER A 194 -0.70 9.20 1.42
CA SER A 194 -0.31 10.37 2.21
C SER A 194 1.17 10.66 2.08
N ASP A 195 1.54 11.93 2.20
CA ASP A 195 2.91 12.43 2.35
C ASP A 195 3.17 12.96 3.76
N LYS A 196 2.35 12.58 4.74
CA LYS A 196 2.50 12.95 6.15
C LYS A 196 2.88 11.73 6.99
N ARG A 197 3.71 11.97 8.02
CA ARG A 197 3.98 11.02 9.11
C ARG A 197 3.74 11.69 10.45
N TYR A 198 3.41 10.89 11.45
CA TYR A 198 3.03 11.36 12.77
C TYR A 198 3.88 10.70 13.85
N LYS A 199 4.24 11.44 14.89
CA LYS A 199 4.92 10.89 16.08
C LYS A 199 4.34 11.51 17.32
N ARG A 200 4.03 10.68 18.32
CA ARG A 200 3.60 11.16 19.62
C ARG A 200 4.81 11.40 20.53
N LYS A 201 4.87 12.55 21.17
CA LYS A 201 5.86 12.91 22.18
C LYS A 201 5.16 13.42 23.43
N GLY A 202 4.98 12.55 24.42
CA GLY A 202 4.14 12.84 25.57
C GLY A 202 2.68 13.10 25.14
N ASN A 203 2.18 14.30 25.38
CA ASN A 203 0.82 14.73 24.99
C ASN A 203 0.79 15.49 23.65
N GLU A 204 1.95 15.71 23.02
CA GLU A 204 2.06 16.46 21.77
C GLU A 204 2.18 15.51 20.57
N TRP A 205 1.70 15.98 19.41
CA TRP A 205 1.84 15.31 18.14
C TRP A 205 2.73 16.10 17.20
N ILE A 206 3.73 15.43 16.67
CA ILE A 206 4.62 15.97 15.64
C ILE A 206 4.10 15.47 14.31
N ILE A 207 3.92 16.38 13.35
CA ILE A 207 3.49 16.08 11.98
C ILE A 207 4.61 16.53 11.05
N GLU A 208 5.12 15.63 10.24
CA GLU A 208 6.17 15.92 9.27
C GLU A 208 5.80 15.45 7.88
N LYS A 209 6.41 16.08 6.89
CA LYS A 209 6.34 15.65 5.51
C LYS A 209 7.25 14.44 5.28
N THR A 210 6.82 13.54 4.40
CA THR A 210 7.58 12.37 3.95
C THR A 210 7.23 12.08 2.48
N HIS A 211 7.75 10.99 1.90
CA HIS A 211 7.34 10.57 0.57
C HIS A 211 5.87 10.16 0.54
N PHE A 212 5.21 10.50 -0.56
CA PHE A 212 3.86 10.00 -0.84
C PHE A 212 3.93 8.50 -1.17
N ARG A 213 3.06 7.69 -0.56
CA ARG A 213 3.10 6.23 -0.68
C ARG A 213 1.75 5.64 -1.03
N GLY A 214 1.76 4.76 -2.01
CA GLY A 214 0.71 3.80 -2.29
C GLY A 214 -0.70 4.36 -2.48
N GLN A 215 -1.66 3.46 -2.32
CA GLN A 215 -3.07 3.82 -2.35
C GLN A 215 -3.87 3.20 -1.20
N TRP A 216 -3.84 1.88 -1.01
CA TRP A 216 -4.53 1.22 0.08
C TRP A 216 -3.59 0.23 0.77
N GLY A 217 -3.24 0.54 2.01
CA GLY A 217 -2.33 -0.27 2.81
C GLY A 217 -0.85 0.09 2.67
N ILE A 218 -0.14 -0.11 3.77
CA ILE A 218 1.32 0.04 3.89
C ILE A 218 1.83 -0.98 4.91
N ALA A 219 2.95 -1.61 4.64
CA ALA A 219 3.60 -2.59 5.50
C ALA A 219 5.08 -2.26 5.66
N GLN A 220 5.75 -2.93 6.60
CA GLN A 220 7.20 -2.85 6.79
C GLN A 220 7.83 -4.23 6.84
N ASP A 221 9.12 -4.30 6.52
CA ASP A 221 9.96 -5.48 6.81
C ASP A 221 10.58 -5.41 8.22
N ASP A 222 11.44 -6.38 8.54
CA ASP A 222 12.11 -6.45 9.84
C ASP A 222 13.13 -5.34 10.09
N TYR A 223 13.49 -4.59 9.05
CA TYR A 223 14.40 -3.46 9.09
C TYR A 223 13.70 -2.11 8.88
N GLY A 224 12.35 -2.09 8.90
CA GLY A 224 11.55 -0.88 8.84
C GLY A 224 11.43 -0.24 7.47
N ARG A 225 11.90 -0.87 6.38
CA ARG A 225 11.64 -0.38 5.01
C ARG A 225 10.17 -0.56 4.70
N LEU A 226 9.57 0.39 3.97
CA LEU A 226 8.15 0.44 3.72
C LEU A 226 7.79 -0.16 2.35
N TYR A 227 6.69 -0.93 2.34
CA TYR A 227 6.13 -1.58 1.16
C TYR A 227 4.66 -1.23 1.02
N TYR A 228 4.22 -1.00 -0.22
CA TYR A 228 2.86 -0.57 -0.56
C TYR A 228 2.55 -0.91 -2.01
N ASN A 229 1.37 -0.52 -2.49
CA ASN A 229 0.96 -0.74 -3.88
C ASN A 229 0.06 0.39 -4.38
N HIS A 230 -0.23 0.36 -5.68
CA HIS A 230 -1.35 1.06 -6.30
C HIS A 230 -2.35 0.03 -6.82
N ASN A 231 -3.55 0.44 -7.21
CA ASN A 231 -4.58 -0.47 -7.73
C ASN A 231 -4.05 -1.44 -8.80
N SER A 232 -3.16 -0.99 -9.69
CA SER A 232 -2.64 -1.75 -10.82
C SER A 232 -1.16 -2.15 -10.65
N ALA A 233 -0.59 -2.00 -9.46
CA ALA A 233 0.79 -2.36 -9.18
C ALA A 233 0.86 -3.42 -8.08
N ASN A 234 1.69 -4.44 -8.29
CA ASN A 234 1.87 -5.55 -7.37
C ASN A 234 2.55 -5.07 -6.07
N VAL A 235 3.87 -4.96 -6.04
CA VAL A 235 4.63 -4.51 -4.88
C VAL A 235 5.51 -3.33 -5.27
N LEU A 236 5.26 -2.20 -4.64
CA LEU A 236 6.16 -1.05 -4.60
C LEU A 236 6.84 -0.98 -3.24
N GLY A 237 8.00 -0.33 -3.15
CA GLY A 237 8.68 -0.22 -1.86
C GLY A 237 9.85 0.77 -1.86
N GLU A 238 10.54 0.77 -0.75
CA GLU A 238 11.68 1.64 -0.50
C GLU A 238 12.94 0.80 -0.24
N TYR A 239 14.07 1.28 -0.75
CA TYR A 239 15.38 0.65 -0.49
C TYR A 239 15.99 1.13 0.83
N PHE A 240 15.55 2.28 1.31
CA PHE A 240 16.04 2.93 2.51
C PHE A 240 15.00 2.90 3.63
N THR A 241 15.48 3.08 4.85
CA THR A 241 14.60 3.33 5.99
C THR A 241 13.84 4.64 5.78
N PRO A 242 12.58 4.73 6.21
CA PRO A 242 11.78 5.94 6.03
C PRO A 242 12.36 7.14 6.77
N GLY A 243 11.98 8.35 6.34
CA GLY A 243 12.43 9.61 6.95
C GLY A 243 13.59 10.27 6.24
N PHE A 244 14.09 9.69 5.16
CA PHE A 244 15.11 10.27 4.29
C PHE A 244 14.54 10.71 2.93
N GLY A 245 15.28 11.58 2.25
CA GLY A 245 15.08 11.92 0.83
C GLY A 245 13.87 12.81 0.51
N SER A 246 13.10 13.29 1.50
CA SER A 246 11.88 14.08 1.27
C SER A 246 12.05 15.59 1.52
N ASP A 247 13.24 16.04 1.90
CA ASP A 247 13.45 17.43 2.36
C ASP A 247 13.62 18.43 1.19
N ASN A 248 14.02 17.95 -0.01
CA ASN A 248 14.10 18.78 -1.21
C ASN A 248 12.83 18.69 -2.05
N SER A 249 11.89 19.60 -1.86
CA SER A 249 10.65 19.65 -2.64
C SER A 249 10.86 19.98 -4.13
N ASN A 250 12.05 20.41 -4.54
CA ASN A 250 12.42 20.64 -5.94
C ASN A 250 12.75 19.33 -6.67
N GLN A 251 13.19 18.31 -5.93
CA GLN A 251 13.50 16.99 -6.49
C GLN A 251 12.25 16.10 -6.49
N ARG A 252 11.71 15.83 -7.68
CA ARG A 252 10.45 15.09 -7.84
C ARG A 252 10.58 13.59 -7.63
N LYS A 253 11.73 13.03 -7.95
CA LYS A 253 12.03 11.61 -7.81
C LYS A 253 13.37 11.44 -7.12
N VAL A 254 13.37 10.61 -6.10
CA VAL A 254 14.59 10.20 -5.39
C VAL A 254 14.72 8.69 -5.58
N ALA A 255 15.82 8.24 -6.18
CA ALA A 255 16.08 6.82 -6.40
C ALA A 255 16.12 6.07 -5.06
N GLY A 256 15.53 4.89 -5.04
CA GLY A 256 15.37 4.08 -3.83
C GLY A 256 14.08 4.35 -3.05
N PHE A 257 13.22 5.25 -3.54
CA PHE A 257 11.87 5.46 -3.01
C PHE A 257 10.84 5.27 -4.12
N ASN A 258 9.73 4.64 -3.79
CA ASN A 258 8.64 4.32 -4.72
C ASN A 258 9.11 3.44 -5.90
N GLU A 259 9.98 2.48 -5.62
CA GLU A 259 10.53 1.56 -6.61
C GLU A 259 9.58 0.38 -6.86
N ALA A 260 9.54 -0.09 -8.11
CA ALA A 260 8.77 -1.29 -8.47
C ALA A 260 9.55 -2.54 -8.03
N ILE A 261 9.26 -3.03 -6.82
CA ILE A 261 9.92 -4.20 -6.24
C ILE A 261 9.54 -5.48 -7.00
N VAL A 262 8.24 -5.63 -7.29
CA VAL A 262 7.73 -6.71 -8.16
C VAL A 262 7.02 -6.07 -9.35
N PRO A 263 7.69 -5.97 -10.49
CA PRO A 263 7.12 -5.29 -11.68
C PRO A 263 6.06 -6.13 -12.42
N ASP A 264 6.01 -7.44 -12.21
CA ASP A 264 5.00 -8.31 -12.82
C ASP A 264 3.65 -8.16 -12.09
N ASN A 265 2.65 -7.67 -12.80
CA ASN A 265 1.32 -7.37 -12.28
C ASN A 265 0.27 -8.44 -12.62
N ARG A 266 0.64 -9.56 -13.24
CA ARG A 266 -0.31 -10.64 -13.62
C ARG A 266 -0.94 -11.28 -12.41
N VAL A 267 -2.21 -11.68 -12.58
CA VAL A 267 -3.01 -12.43 -11.58
C VAL A 267 -3.69 -13.63 -12.23
N TYR A 268 -3.98 -14.66 -11.41
CA TYR A 268 -4.51 -15.94 -11.88
C TYR A 268 -5.79 -16.35 -11.12
N PRO A 269 -6.94 -15.67 -11.36
CA PRO A 269 -8.20 -15.99 -10.70
C PRO A 269 -8.69 -17.40 -11.00
N SER A 270 -9.36 -18.06 -10.06
CA SER A 270 -9.96 -19.38 -10.27
C SER A 270 -11.31 -19.33 -11.02
N ARG A 271 -11.91 -18.14 -11.18
CA ARG A 271 -13.24 -17.92 -11.81
C ARG A 271 -13.19 -16.78 -12.84
N PRO A 272 -14.18 -16.69 -13.75
CA PRO A 272 -14.45 -15.49 -14.52
C PRO A 272 -14.69 -14.29 -13.58
N THR A 273 -14.04 -13.16 -13.86
CA THR A 273 -14.09 -11.94 -13.03
C THR A 273 -14.74 -10.78 -13.79
N THR A 274 -15.89 -11.03 -14.41
CA THR A 274 -16.61 -10.02 -15.21
C THR A 274 -17.02 -8.79 -14.39
N GLY A 275 -17.12 -8.92 -13.06
CA GLY A 275 -17.42 -7.83 -12.13
C GLY A 275 -16.26 -6.85 -11.88
N VAL A 276 -15.24 -6.80 -12.72
CA VAL A 276 -14.18 -5.77 -12.64
C VAL A 276 -14.59 -4.52 -13.42
N ASN A 277 -14.19 -3.35 -12.94
CA ASN A 277 -14.72 -2.07 -13.42
C ASN A 277 -14.60 -1.82 -14.93
N ARG A 278 -13.58 -2.37 -15.58
CA ARG A 278 -13.29 -2.17 -17.01
C ARG A 278 -13.26 -3.49 -17.78
N GLY A 279 -14.02 -4.50 -17.33
CA GLY A 279 -14.03 -5.83 -17.93
C GLY A 279 -14.45 -5.90 -19.41
N TYR A 280 -15.04 -4.82 -19.94
CA TYR A 280 -15.39 -4.68 -21.37
C TYR A 280 -14.19 -4.27 -22.26
N MET A 281 -13.08 -3.79 -21.66
CA MET A 281 -11.92 -3.32 -22.43
C MET A 281 -11.01 -4.49 -22.79
N ASP A 282 -10.41 -4.40 -24.00
CA ASP A 282 -9.42 -5.37 -24.45
C ASP A 282 -8.21 -5.40 -23.52
N GLY A 283 -7.73 -6.62 -23.19
CA GLY A 283 -6.55 -6.82 -22.35
C GLY A 283 -6.83 -6.77 -20.82
N ILE A 284 -8.02 -6.39 -20.37
CA ILE A 284 -8.40 -6.46 -18.96
C ILE A 284 -8.76 -7.89 -18.57
N LEU A 285 -9.57 -8.56 -19.38
CA LEU A 285 -9.93 -9.96 -19.21
C LEU A 285 -9.33 -10.81 -20.32
N ASP A 286 -8.94 -12.03 -20.00
CA ASP A 286 -8.51 -13.03 -20.98
C ASP A 286 -9.67 -13.65 -21.75
N SER A 287 -9.39 -14.62 -22.63
CA SER A 287 -10.40 -15.35 -23.41
C SER A 287 -11.39 -16.15 -22.55
N THR A 288 -11.05 -16.44 -21.31
CA THR A 288 -11.91 -17.14 -20.31
C THR A 288 -12.61 -16.17 -19.37
N LYS A 289 -12.55 -14.86 -19.65
CA LYS A 289 -13.12 -13.77 -18.85
C LYS A 289 -12.51 -13.63 -17.44
N ARG A 290 -11.24 -14.01 -17.28
CA ARG A 290 -10.48 -13.82 -16.04
C ARG A 290 -9.61 -12.58 -16.13
N LEU A 291 -9.50 -11.86 -15.02
CA LEU A 291 -8.63 -10.68 -14.90
C LEU A 291 -7.17 -11.07 -15.18
N VAL A 292 -6.48 -10.28 -16.00
CA VAL A 292 -5.09 -10.54 -16.43
C VAL A 292 -4.09 -9.91 -15.48
N ASN A 293 -4.31 -8.67 -15.05
CA ASN A 293 -3.40 -7.92 -14.18
C ASN A 293 -4.17 -7.30 -13.02
N PHE A 294 -3.46 -6.94 -11.95
CA PHE A 294 -4.03 -6.19 -10.84
C PHE A 294 -4.86 -5.00 -11.30
N THR A 295 -6.00 -4.78 -10.67
CA THR A 295 -6.87 -3.61 -10.87
C THR A 295 -7.37 -3.01 -9.56
N ALA A 296 -7.27 -3.75 -8.45
CA ALA A 296 -7.67 -3.36 -7.12
C ALA A 296 -6.70 -3.85 -6.04
N ALA A 297 -5.38 -3.94 -6.36
CA ALA A 297 -4.37 -4.36 -5.39
C ALA A 297 -4.55 -3.59 -4.08
N SER A 298 -4.70 -4.32 -2.98
CA SER A 298 -5.10 -3.76 -1.69
C SER A 298 -4.01 -3.96 -0.62
N ALA A 299 -4.32 -3.72 0.66
CA ALA A 299 -3.37 -3.65 1.76
C ALA A 299 -2.50 -4.90 1.87
N LEU A 300 -1.34 -4.84 1.23
CA LEU A 300 -0.34 -5.89 1.27
C LEU A 300 0.28 -6.02 2.67
N THR A 301 0.87 -7.17 2.96
CA THR A 301 1.74 -7.35 4.11
C THR A 301 3.03 -8.05 3.72
N ILE A 302 4.13 -7.71 4.41
CA ILE A 302 5.33 -8.54 4.43
C ILE A 302 5.15 -9.55 5.54
N TYR A 303 5.27 -10.84 5.23
CA TYR A 303 5.15 -11.86 6.25
C TYR A 303 6.37 -11.82 7.17
N ARG A 304 6.10 -11.57 8.44
CA ARG A 304 7.07 -11.46 9.55
C ARG A 304 6.69 -12.37 10.71
N GLY A 305 5.68 -13.22 10.50
CA GLY A 305 5.33 -14.30 11.43
C GLY A 305 6.37 -15.42 11.42
N ASP A 306 6.27 -16.32 12.35
CA ASP A 306 7.18 -17.47 12.52
C ASP A 306 6.49 -18.83 12.31
N LEU A 307 5.20 -18.80 11.97
CA LEU A 307 4.41 -20.02 11.83
C LEU A 307 4.62 -20.72 10.47
N PHE A 308 4.82 -19.98 9.38
CA PHE A 308 4.91 -20.52 8.00
C PHE A 308 6.28 -21.13 7.67
N GLY A 309 7.31 -20.87 8.49
CA GLY A 309 8.68 -21.31 8.25
C GLY A 309 9.50 -20.37 7.35
N ASN A 310 10.78 -20.73 7.19
CA ASN A 310 11.79 -19.83 6.60
C ASN A 310 11.54 -19.50 5.13
N ASP A 311 10.89 -20.36 4.36
CA ASP A 311 10.62 -20.14 2.93
C ASP A 311 9.60 -19.00 2.68
N TYR A 312 8.91 -18.58 3.73
CA TYR A 312 7.91 -17.50 3.68
C TYR A 312 8.41 -16.21 4.31
N THR A 313 9.54 -16.25 4.99
CA THR A 313 10.17 -15.05 5.58
C THR A 313 10.50 -14.06 4.46
N PHE A 314 10.18 -12.78 4.69
CA PHE A 314 10.38 -11.70 3.71
C PHE A 314 9.62 -11.92 2.38
N ASN A 315 8.48 -12.60 2.43
CA ASN A 315 7.56 -12.67 1.30
C ASN A 315 6.47 -11.59 1.43
N ALA A 316 6.08 -11.01 0.30
CA ALA A 316 4.99 -10.05 0.22
C ALA A 316 3.70 -10.75 -0.22
N PHE A 317 2.64 -10.62 0.58
CA PHE A 317 1.31 -11.11 0.25
C PHE A 317 0.43 -9.93 -0.13
N VAL A 318 -0.20 -10.01 -1.31
CA VAL A 318 -0.98 -8.91 -1.91
C VAL A 318 -2.39 -9.38 -2.20
N PRO A 319 -3.42 -8.82 -1.54
CA PRO A 319 -4.81 -9.12 -1.87
C PRO A 319 -5.24 -8.39 -3.14
N GLU A 320 -6.02 -9.07 -3.99
CA GLU A 320 -6.72 -8.50 -5.15
C GLU A 320 -8.22 -8.80 -5.00
N PRO A 321 -8.96 -7.94 -4.30
CA PRO A 321 -10.37 -8.19 -4.02
C PRO A 321 -11.25 -8.24 -5.26
N ALA A 322 -10.89 -7.57 -6.37
CA ALA A 322 -11.66 -7.65 -7.61
C ALA A 322 -11.55 -9.02 -8.30
N ALA A 323 -10.46 -9.75 -8.06
CA ALA A 323 -10.21 -11.09 -8.60
C ALA A 323 -10.34 -12.21 -7.56
N ASN A 324 -10.74 -11.89 -6.32
CA ASN A 324 -11.03 -12.86 -5.25
C ASN A 324 -9.81 -13.71 -4.88
N LEU A 325 -8.62 -13.08 -4.72
CA LEU A 325 -7.37 -13.81 -4.49
C LEU A 325 -6.37 -13.06 -3.60
N ILE A 326 -5.38 -13.80 -3.13
CA ILE A 326 -4.18 -13.30 -2.44
C ILE A 326 -2.96 -13.86 -3.18
N LYS A 327 -2.14 -12.95 -3.72
CA LYS A 327 -0.89 -13.26 -4.40
C LYS A 327 0.26 -13.34 -3.40
N ARG A 328 1.18 -14.30 -3.59
CA ARG A 328 2.47 -14.38 -2.90
C ARG A 328 3.58 -13.94 -3.85
N ASN A 329 4.48 -13.09 -3.35
CA ASN A 329 5.70 -12.69 -4.03
C ASN A 329 6.91 -12.99 -3.14
N ILE A 330 7.99 -13.48 -3.74
CA ILE A 330 9.25 -13.77 -3.06
C ILE A 330 10.16 -12.56 -3.25
N LEU A 331 10.55 -11.92 -2.14
CA LEU A 331 11.45 -10.77 -2.16
C LEU A 331 12.89 -11.20 -1.87
N LYS A 332 13.83 -10.50 -2.48
CA LYS A 332 15.28 -10.72 -2.29
C LYS A 332 15.98 -9.40 -2.09
N GLU A 333 16.87 -9.37 -1.13
CA GLU A 333 17.71 -8.22 -0.86
C GLU A 333 19.09 -8.37 -1.52
N ASN A 334 19.59 -7.28 -2.07
CA ASN A 334 20.93 -7.18 -2.62
C ASN A 334 21.55 -5.81 -2.23
N GLY A 335 22.21 -5.76 -1.10
CA GLY A 335 22.69 -4.51 -0.49
C GLY A 335 21.52 -3.55 -0.20
N ASN A 336 21.52 -2.35 -0.78
CA ASN A 336 20.41 -1.42 -0.61
C ASN A 336 19.17 -1.78 -1.44
N THR A 337 19.31 -2.53 -2.52
CA THR A 337 18.21 -2.81 -3.43
C THR A 337 17.40 -4.01 -2.95
N VAL A 338 16.11 -3.94 -3.19
CA VAL A 338 15.18 -5.07 -3.03
C VAL A 338 14.52 -5.30 -4.38
N GLU A 339 14.47 -6.56 -4.78
CA GLU A 339 13.74 -7.01 -5.96
C GLU A 339 12.88 -8.21 -5.60
N GLY A 340 11.89 -8.52 -6.42
CA GLY A 340 11.02 -9.65 -6.16
C GLY A 340 10.38 -10.20 -7.42
N GLU A 341 9.85 -11.40 -7.27
CA GLU A 341 9.15 -12.14 -8.31
C GLU A 341 7.91 -12.81 -7.73
N GLN A 342 6.90 -13.08 -8.56
CA GLN A 342 5.74 -13.85 -8.14
C GLN A 342 6.15 -15.31 -7.83
N ALA A 343 5.51 -15.90 -6.79
CA ALA A 343 5.88 -17.22 -6.32
C ALA A 343 5.43 -18.36 -7.26
N TYR A 344 4.44 -18.11 -8.14
CA TYR A 344 3.83 -19.12 -9.01
C TYR A 344 3.74 -18.61 -10.45
N GLU A 345 3.78 -19.51 -11.42
CA GLU A 345 3.70 -19.17 -12.85
C GLU A 345 2.24 -18.96 -13.33
N ASP A 346 1.28 -19.72 -12.77
CA ASP A 346 -0.13 -19.76 -13.22
C ASP A 346 -1.12 -20.00 -12.07
N ASN A 347 -0.71 -19.77 -10.85
CA ASN A 347 -1.50 -19.98 -9.63
C ASN A 347 -1.34 -18.81 -8.66
N GLU A 348 -2.09 -18.86 -7.53
CA GLU A 348 -2.01 -17.89 -6.45
C GLU A 348 -1.87 -18.60 -5.11
N PHE A 349 -1.47 -17.87 -4.07
CA PHE A 349 -1.37 -18.42 -2.72
C PHE A 349 -2.74 -18.84 -2.18
N LEU A 350 -3.74 -17.98 -2.37
CA LEU A 350 -5.14 -18.25 -2.09
C LEU A 350 -6.00 -17.62 -3.17
N ARG A 351 -7.02 -18.34 -3.65
CA ARG A 351 -8.06 -17.84 -4.56
C ARG A 351 -9.40 -18.46 -4.25
N SER A 352 -10.48 -17.73 -4.53
CA SER A 352 -11.84 -18.21 -4.27
C SER A 352 -12.70 -18.18 -5.53
N VAL A 353 -13.60 -19.16 -5.65
CA VAL A 353 -14.66 -19.13 -6.66
C VAL A 353 -15.89 -18.35 -6.19
N ASP A 354 -15.95 -17.91 -4.92
CA ASP A 354 -16.97 -17.00 -4.41
C ASP A 354 -16.64 -15.56 -4.84
N GLU A 355 -17.51 -14.93 -5.63
CA GLU A 355 -17.36 -13.55 -6.09
C GLU A 355 -17.38 -12.53 -4.95
N ARG A 356 -18.01 -12.86 -3.83
CA ARG A 356 -18.16 -11.96 -2.68
C ARG A 356 -16.95 -12.00 -1.73
N PHE A 357 -16.02 -12.95 -1.91
CA PHE A 357 -14.76 -12.95 -1.21
C PHE A 357 -13.92 -11.73 -1.65
N ARG A 358 -13.80 -10.74 -0.77
CA ARG A 358 -13.11 -9.47 -1.03
C ARG A 358 -12.03 -9.23 0.03
N PRO A 359 -10.86 -9.89 -0.09
CA PRO A 359 -9.76 -9.68 0.84
C PRO A 359 -9.22 -8.26 0.65
N VAL A 360 -9.42 -7.39 1.63
CA VAL A 360 -9.06 -5.96 1.54
C VAL A 360 -7.83 -5.61 2.37
N MET A 361 -7.48 -6.46 3.36
CA MET A 361 -6.31 -6.26 4.20
C MET A 361 -5.75 -7.60 4.70
N LEU A 362 -4.42 -7.65 4.84
CA LEU A 362 -3.68 -8.73 5.48
C LEU A 362 -2.94 -8.21 6.71
N SER A 363 -2.79 -9.07 7.73
CA SER A 363 -2.05 -8.73 8.95
C SER A 363 -1.29 -9.94 9.50
N ASN A 364 -0.06 -9.73 9.98
CA ASN A 364 0.63 -10.72 10.81
C ASN A 364 -0.05 -10.78 12.19
N GLY A 365 -0.27 -11.97 12.70
CA GLY A 365 -0.88 -12.20 14.00
C GLY A 365 0.12 -12.37 15.14
N PRO A 366 -0.33 -12.21 16.40
CA PRO A 366 0.46 -12.48 17.60
C PRO A 366 0.84 -13.95 17.75
N ASP A 367 0.17 -14.85 17.04
CA ASP A 367 0.36 -16.29 16.97
C ASP A 367 1.19 -16.74 15.74
N GLY A 368 1.73 -15.79 14.99
CA GLY A 368 2.50 -16.03 13.76
C GLY A 368 1.68 -16.33 12.51
N ALA A 369 0.36 -16.43 12.60
CA ALA A 369 -0.51 -16.67 11.45
C ALA A 369 -0.69 -15.42 10.58
N LEU A 370 -1.14 -15.62 9.35
CA LEU A 370 -1.55 -14.54 8.42
C LEU A 370 -3.07 -14.36 8.48
N TYR A 371 -3.52 -13.20 8.91
CA TYR A 371 -4.94 -12.85 9.00
C TYR A 371 -5.41 -12.11 7.77
N VAL A 372 -6.66 -12.39 7.37
CA VAL A 372 -7.30 -11.83 6.17
C VAL A 372 -8.59 -11.14 6.59
N VAL A 373 -8.69 -9.85 6.32
CA VAL A 373 -9.95 -9.09 6.43
C VAL A 373 -10.68 -9.20 5.11
N ASP A 374 -11.83 -9.86 5.13
CA ASP A 374 -12.74 -10.00 4.01
C ASP A 374 -13.96 -9.09 4.21
N MET A 375 -14.06 -8.06 3.42
CA MET A 375 -15.23 -7.17 3.45
C MET A 375 -16.52 -7.88 3.04
N TYR A 376 -16.41 -8.98 2.32
CA TYR A 376 -17.49 -9.84 1.81
C TYR A 376 -18.63 -9.04 1.16
N ARG A 377 -18.27 -8.09 0.31
CA ARG A 377 -19.20 -7.20 -0.38
C ARG A 377 -19.27 -7.50 -1.88
N GLY A 378 -20.45 -7.40 -2.46
CA GLY A 378 -20.59 -7.47 -3.91
C GLY A 378 -20.03 -6.21 -4.59
N ILE A 379 -20.18 -5.03 -3.97
CA ILE A 379 -19.66 -3.76 -4.47
C ILE A 379 -18.49 -3.32 -3.59
N ILE A 380 -17.31 -3.15 -4.20
CA ILE A 380 -16.11 -2.58 -3.56
C ILE A 380 -15.62 -1.30 -4.24
N GLN A 381 -16.10 -1.02 -5.45
CA GLN A 381 -15.74 0.17 -6.22
C GLN A 381 -16.60 1.36 -5.79
N HIS A 382 -15.96 2.51 -5.49
CA HIS A 382 -16.70 3.73 -5.16
C HIS A 382 -17.52 4.24 -6.36
N LYS A 383 -18.70 4.82 -6.09
CA LYS A 383 -19.65 5.34 -7.08
C LYS A 383 -19.05 6.24 -8.15
N THR A 384 -18.02 7.03 -7.79
CA THR A 384 -17.31 7.93 -8.71
C THR A 384 -16.71 7.19 -9.91
N TYR A 385 -16.34 5.92 -9.72
CA TYR A 385 -15.63 5.12 -10.73
C TYR A 385 -16.50 3.99 -11.31
N LEU A 386 -17.75 3.81 -10.85
CA LEU A 386 -18.67 2.79 -11.40
C LEU A 386 -19.04 3.11 -12.86
N THR A 387 -18.59 2.25 -13.78
CA THR A 387 -18.98 2.32 -15.19
C THR A 387 -20.38 1.77 -15.40
N PRO A 388 -21.11 2.13 -16.48
CA PRO A 388 -22.38 1.48 -16.85
C PRO A 388 -22.24 -0.04 -16.92
N TYR A 389 -21.19 -0.54 -17.55
CA TYR A 389 -20.87 -1.97 -17.60
C TYR A 389 -20.87 -2.63 -16.22
N LEU A 390 -20.13 -2.04 -15.26
CA LEU A 390 -20.07 -2.62 -13.92
C LEU A 390 -21.42 -2.56 -13.19
N LYS A 391 -22.23 -1.51 -13.42
CA LYS A 391 -23.59 -1.43 -12.87
C LYS A 391 -24.49 -2.54 -13.40
N GLU A 392 -24.43 -2.85 -14.70
CA GLU A 392 -25.14 -3.95 -15.31
C GLU A 392 -24.71 -5.31 -14.74
N GLU A 393 -23.41 -5.51 -14.55
CA GLU A 393 -22.87 -6.72 -13.93
C GLU A 393 -23.31 -6.88 -12.45
N ILE A 394 -23.37 -5.78 -11.69
CA ILE A 394 -23.87 -5.75 -10.31
C ILE A 394 -25.36 -6.12 -10.27
N GLU A 395 -26.19 -5.51 -11.12
CA GLU A 395 -27.63 -5.78 -11.19
C GLU A 395 -27.89 -7.22 -11.61
N ALA A 396 -27.25 -7.69 -12.69
CA ALA A 396 -27.44 -9.04 -13.24
C ALA A 396 -27.16 -10.15 -12.21
N ARG A 397 -26.28 -9.95 -11.27
CA ARG A 397 -25.90 -10.93 -10.24
C ARG A 397 -26.39 -10.59 -8.83
N GLY A 398 -27.17 -9.51 -8.67
CA GLY A 398 -27.72 -9.09 -7.38
C GLY A 398 -26.65 -8.76 -6.34
N LEU A 399 -25.55 -8.09 -6.75
CA LEU A 399 -24.38 -7.84 -5.89
C LEU A 399 -24.59 -6.72 -4.86
N GLU A 400 -25.66 -5.91 -4.97
CA GLU A 400 -25.95 -4.85 -3.97
C GLU A 400 -26.27 -5.41 -2.58
N GLN A 401 -26.81 -6.62 -2.52
CA GLN A 401 -27.23 -7.22 -1.25
C GLN A 401 -26.60 -8.61 -1.04
N PRO A 402 -26.35 -9.03 0.22
CA PRO A 402 -26.53 -8.29 1.47
C PRO A 402 -25.39 -7.28 1.71
N THR A 403 -25.62 -6.29 2.58
CA THR A 403 -24.61 -5.28 2.98
C THR A 403 -24.12 -5.44 4.43
N GLU A 404 -24.90 -6.14 5.27
CA GLU A 404 -24.59 -6.35 6.69
C GLU A 404 -23.76 -7.64 6.89
N VAL A 405 -22.63 -7.73 6.18
CA VAL A 405 -21.75 -8.90 6.15
C VAL A 405 -20.29 -8.50 6.27
N GLY A 406 -19.45 -9.45 6.65
CA GLY A 406 -18.00 -9.26 6.76
C GLY A 406 -17.36 -10.38 7.56
N ARG A 407 -16.11 -10.74 7.21
CA ARG A 407 -15.42 -11.91 7.78
C ARG A 407 -13.97 -11.62 8.07
N ILE A 408 -13.43 -12.37 9.00
CA ILE A 408 -12.00 -12.47 9.24
C ILE A 408 -11.63 -13.94 9.15
N TYR A 409 -10.63 -14.22 8.33
CA TYR A 409 -9.99 -15.54 8.27
C TYR A 409 -8.56 -15.44 8.77
N ARG A 410 -7.99 -16.58 9.10
CA ARG A 410 -6.54 -16.73 9.24
C ARG A 410 -6.06 -17.92 8.45
N ILE A 411 -4.83 -17.83 7.99
CA ILE A 411 -4.14 -18.88 7.23
C ILE A 411 -3.07 -19.47 8.13
N VAL A 412 -3.05 -20.80 8.22
CA VAL A 412 -2.14 -21.55 9.06
C VAL A 412 -1.60 -22.77 8.29
N PRO A 413 -0.40 -23.28 8.59
CA PRO A 413 0.03 -24.59 8.10
C PRO A 413 -0.82 -25.71 8.73
N VAL A 414 -1.18 -26.73 7.95
CA VAL A 414 -2.01 -27.87 8.40
C VAL A 414 -1.50 -28.53 9.70
N ASP A 415 -0.19 -28.64 9.86
CA ASP A 415 0.44 -29.20 11.07
C ASP A 415 0.96 -28.11 12.04
N GLY A 416 0.63 -26.85 11.79
CA GLY A 416 1.12 -25.69 12.55
C GLY A 416 0.51 -25.63 13.95
N LYS A 417 1.36 -25.52 14.97
CA LYS A 417 0.91 -25.26 16.34
C LYS A 417 0.96 -23.76 16.60
N ARG A 418 -0.19 -23.16 16.81
CA ARG A 418 -0.32 -21.76 17.19
C ARG A 418 -0.19 -21.59 18.70
N GLU A 419 0.58 -20.61 19.11
CA GLU A 419 0.64 -20.18 20.50
C GLU A 419 0.51 -18.66 20.56
N MET A 420 -0.50 -18.17 21.26
CA MET A 420 -0.66 -16.74 21.49
C MET A 420 0.43 -16.25 22.44
N THR A 421 1.17 -15.22 22.02
CA THR A 421 2.18 -14.62 22.88
C THR A 421 1.53 -13.88 24.04
N ILE A 422 1.91 -14.23 25.26
CA ILE A 422 1.51 -13.53 26.48
C ILE A 422 2.52 -12.43 26.78
N PHE A 423 2.05 -11.18 26.80
CA PHE A 423 2.91 -10.02 27.08
C PHE A 423 3.08 -9.82 28.59
N PRO A 424 4.34 -9.89 29.10
CA PRO A 424 4.65 -9.58 30.50
C PRO A 424 4.29 -8.15 30.86
N GLN A 425 4.07 -7.88 32.14
CA GLN A 425 3.80 -6.52 32.61
C GLN A 425 5.08 -5.78 33.03
N ASP A 426 6.15 -6.50 33.28
CA ASP A 426 7.44 -5.94 33.69
C ASP A 426 8.36 -5.65 32.51
N ALA A 427 9.27 -4.70 32.71
CA ALA A 427 10.20 -4.23 31.69
C ALA A 427 11.14 -5.32 31.19
N GLN A 428 11.62 -6.20 32.06
CA GLN A 428 12.60 -7.23 31.69
C GLN A 428 11.96 -8.28 30.79
N GLY A 429 10.76 -8.75 31.12
CA GLY A 429 10.02 -9.70 30.30
C GLY A 429 9.68 -9.12 28.90
N LEU A 430 9.28 -7.83 28.83
CA LEU A 430 9.03 -7.18 27.55
C LEU A 430 10.29 -7.06 26.70
N VAL A 431 11.44 -6.74 27.30
CA VAL A 431 12.72 -6.70 26.56
C VAL A 431 13.10 -8.06 26.00
N GLN A 432 12.77 -9.17 26.67
CA GLN A 432 13.00 -10.51 26.13
C GLN A 432 12.20 -10.77 24.85
N LEU A 433 10.99 -10.19 24.73
CA LEU A 433 10.16 -10.31 23.52
C LEU A 433 10.74 -9.56 22.30
N LEU A 434 11.69 -8.65 22.47
CA LEU A 434 12.42 -8.04 21.35
C LEU A 434 13.28 -9.07 20.58
N SER A 435 13.48 -10.27 21.15
CA SER A 435 14.17 -11.39 20.52
C SER A 435 13.23 -12.43 19.92
N SER A 436 11.91 -12.18 19.90
CA SER A 436 10.94 -13.08 19.30
C SER A 436 11.21 -13.31 17.82
N SER A 437 10.99 -14.53 17.32
CA SER A 437 10.97 -14.83 15.88
C SER A 437 9.83 -14.10 15.16
N ASN A 438 8.70 -13.89 15.85
CA ASN A 438 7.55 -13.18 15.32
C ASN A 438 7.77 -11.65 15.34
N GLY A 439 7.83 -11.02 14.15
CA GLY A 439 8.04 -9.59 14.00
C GLY A 439 6.94 -8.72 14.62
N TRP A 440 5.68 -9.18 14.59
CA TRP A 440 4.58 -8.48 15.25
C TRP A 440 4.80 -8.40 16.76
N VAL A 441 5.31 -9.47 17.38
CA VAL A 441 5.62 -9.53 18.82
C VAL A 441 6.73 -8.57 19.18
N ARG A 442 7.81 -8.49 18.37
CA ARG A 442 8.91 -7.54 18.59
C ARG A 442 8.42 -6.10 18.54
N ASP A 443 7.65 -5.74 17.50
CA ASP A 443 7.07 -4.39 17.33
C ASP A 443 6.19 -4.01 18.51
N LYS A 444 5.30 -4.92 18.93
CA LYS A 444 4.38 -4.67 20.04
C LYS A 444 5.12 -4.51 21.38
N ALA A 445 6.13 -5.32 21.64
CA ALA A 445 6.96 -5.20 22.85
C ALA A 445 7.68 -3.84 22.92
N GLN A 446 8.29 -3.41 21.81
CA GLN A 446 8.88 -2.05 21.68
C GLN A 446 7.84 -0.97 21.99
N GLN A 447 6.67 -1.04 21.36
CA GLN A 447 5.59 -0.08 21.53
C GLN A 447 5.12 0.01 23.00
N ILE A 448 4.93 -1.11 23.66
CA ILE A 448 4.50 -1.18 25.08
C ILE A 448 5.54 -0.54 26.00
N ILE A 449 6.83 -0.85 25.82
CA ILE A 449 7.92 -0.27 26.61
C ILE A 449 7.92 1.25 26.49
N ILE A 450 7.78 1.78 25.28
CA ILE A 450 7.77 3.23 25.01
C ILE A 450 6.52 3.87 25.57
N ASP A 451 5.34 3.34 25.24
CA ASP A 451 4.04 3.94 25.62
C ASP A 451 3.86 4.01 27.15
N ARG A 452 4.36 3.00 27.87
CA ARG A 452 4.31 2.95 29.34
C ARG A 452 5.50 3.64 30.00
N ASN A 453 6.44 4.17 29.19
CA ASN A 453 7.68 4.80 29.66
C ASN A 453 8.44 3.93 30.69
N LEU A 454 8.69 2.67 30.35
CA LEU A 454 9.31 1.71 31.24
C LEU A 454 10.85 1.91 31.30
N THR A 455 11.29 2.90 32.06
CA THR A 455 12.72 3.26 32.19
C THR A 455 13.60 2.17 32.80
N ASP A 456 13.02 1.23 33.54
CA ASP A 456 13.75 0.06 34.07
C ASP A 456 14.27 -0.88 32.97
N ALA A 457 13.78 -0.76 31.74
CA ALA A 457 14.28 -1.47 30.56
C ALA A 457 15.67 -0.96 30.11
N ILE A 458 16.03 0.30 30.36
CA ILE A 458 17.21 0.98 29.79
C ILE A 458 18.52 0.20 29.97
N PRO A 459 18.88 -0.32 31.17
CA PRO A 459 20.15 -1.05 31.32
C PRO A 459 20.21 -2.34 30.48
N VAL A 460 19.06 -3.04 30.33
CA VAL A 460 18.99 -4.29 29.58
C VAL A 460 19.05 -3.99 28.08
N LEU A 461 18.33 -2.96 27.60
CA LEU A 461 18.38 -2.48 26.21
C LEU A 461 19.80 -2.10 25.79
N ARG A 462 20.54 -1.34 26.64
CA ARG A 462 21.95 -1.00 26.35
C ARG A 462 22.89 -2.22 26.34
N ASN A 463 22.56 -3.29 27.03
CA ASN A 463 23.32 -4.53 26.92
C ASN A 463 23.05 -5.24 25.58
N LEU A 464 21.82 -5.22 25.06
CA LEU A 464 21.51 -5.77 23.75
C LEU A 464 22.20 -5.01 22.61
N LEU A 465 22.44 -3.70 22.74
CA LEU A 465 23.23 -2.93 21.76
C LEU A 465 24.70 -3.42 21.61
N LYS A 466 25.19 -4.25 22.52
CA LYS A 466 26.56 -4.79 22.51
C LYS A 466 26.65 -6.18 21.89
N ASP A 467 25.56 -6.74 21.41
CA ASP A 467 25.52 -8.08 20.79
C ASP A 467 25.19 -7.98 19.30
N PRO A 468 26.17 -7.72 18.43
CA PRO A 468 25.95 -7.61 16.99
C PRO A 468 25.61 -8.93 16.29
N ASN A 469 25.75 -10.09 16.99
CA ASN A 469 25.37 -11.40 16.44
C ASN A 469 23.86 -11.60 16.41
N ASN A 470 23.10 -10.77 17.12
CA ASN A 470 21.63 -10.76 17.14
C ASN A 470 21.10 -9.40 16.63
N PRO A 471 21.10 -9.13 15.33
CA PRO A 471 20.80 -7.81 14.80
C PRO A 471 19.38 -7.32 15.13
N LEU A 472 18.35 -8.16 15.12
CA LEU A 472 16.96 -7.72 15.34
C LEU A 472 16.73 -7.22 16.78
N PRO A 473 17.09 -7.96 17.85
CA PRO A 473 16.98 -7.42 19.21
C PRO A 473 17.81 -6.15 19.42
N LEU A 474 19.00 -6.07 18.82
CA LEU A 474 19.84 -4.86 18.86
C LEU A 474 19.12 -3.67 18.24
N ILE A 475 18.56 -3.84 17.04
CA ILE A 475 17.85 -2.79 16.30
C ILE A 475 16.59 -2.34 17.06
N HIS A 476 15.78 -3.28 17.55
CA HIS A 476 14.63 -2.94 18.38
C HIS A 476 15.02 -2.21 19.67
N SER A 477 16.16 -2.60 20.28
CA SER A 477 16.69 -1.89 21.47
C SER A 477 17.12 -0.48 21.16
N LEU A 478 17.78 -0.24 20.00
CA LEU A 478 18.16 1.09 19.51
C LEU A 478 16.93 2.01 19.42
N TRP A 479 15.87 1.53 18.75
CA TRP A 479 14.66 2.30 18.56
C TRP A 479 13.79 2.41 19.83
N THR A 480 13.89 1.44 20.74
CA THR A 480 13.24 1.55 22.07
C THR A 480 13.91 2.65 22.90
N LEU A 481 15.25 2.73 22.91
CA LEU A 481 15.99 3.80 23.59
C LEU A 481 15.70 5.17 22.98
N GLU A 482 15.56 5.24 21.64
CA GLU A 482 15.13 6.45 20.93
C GLU A 482 13.73 6.89 21.38
N GLY A 483 12.75 5.98 21.36
CA GLY A 483 11.38 6.25 21.76
C GLY A 483 11.23 6.67 23.23
N LEU A 484 12.07 6.14 24.12
CA LEU A 484 12.17 6.57 25.52
C LEU A 484 12.90 7.93 25.68
N GLY A 485 13.48 8.49 24.61
CA GLY A 485 14.21 9.76 24.65
C GLY A 485 15.57 9.71 25.39
N VAL A 486 16.17 8.53 25.49
CA VAL A 486 17.41 8.29 26.26
C VAL A 486 18.57 7.78 25.42
N LEU A 487 18.40 7.74 24.09
CA LEU A 487 19.46 7.36 23.15
C LEU A 487 20.58 8.40 23.18
N THR A 488 21.83 7.95 23.26
CA THR A 488 23.02 8.83 23.32
C THR A 488 23.85 8.76 22.05
N PRO A 489 24.68 9.79 21.76
CA PRO A 489 25.64 9.74 20.65
C PRO A 489 26.58 8.53 20.72
N GLU A 490 26.97 8.07 21.91
CA GLU A 490 27.82 6.90 22.11
C GLU A 490 27.09 5.59 21.74
N ASP A 491 25.80 5.45 22.13
CA ASP A 491 24.97 4.31 21.76
C ASP A 491 24.93 4.13 20.22
N VAL A 492 24.85 5.23 19.47
CA VAL A 492 24.80 5.23 18.00
C VAL A 492 26.18 5.04 17.37
N SER A 493 27.19 5.80 17.82
CA SER A 493 28.52 5.81 17.17
C SER A 493 29.24 4.46 17.28
N ASN A 494 29.00 3.70 18.34
CA ASN A 494 29.55 2.36 18.50
C ASN A 494 29.07 1.41 17.40
N LEU A 495 27.83 1.58 16.91
CA LEU A 495 27.23 0.73 15.88
C LEU A 495 27.80 0.98 14.48
N PHE A 496 28.43 2.12 14.22
CA PHE A 496 29.05 2.41 12.93
C PHE A 496 30.23 1.49 12.60
N SER A 497 30.83 0.86 13.61
CA SER A 497 31.96 -0.07 13.43
C SER A 497 31.53 -1.50 13.16
N GLU A 498 30.25 -1.83 13.30
CA GLU A 498 29.74 -3.18 13.11
C GLU A 498 29.91 -3.67 11.67
N SER A 499 29.97 -4.98 11.46
CA SER A 499 30.09 -5.56 10.11
C SER A 499 28.76 -5.62 9.38
N ASP A 500 27.67 -5.83 10.11
CA ASP A 500 26.31 -5.92 9.58
C ASP A 500 25.84 -4.55 9.07
N PHE A 501 25.40 -4.49 7.81
CA PHE A 501 25.01 -3.22 7.19
C PHE A 501 23.64 -2.75 7.69
N HIS A 502 22.73 -3.64 8.11
CA HIS A 502 21.44 -3.24 8.68
C HIS A 502 21.64 -2.51 10.01
N ILE A 503 22.54 -3.01 10.86
CA ILE A 503 22.89 -2.31 12.11
C ILE A 503 23.39 -0.91 11.80
N LYS A 504 24.31 -0.75 10.82
CA LYS A 504 24.84 0.56 10.43
C LYS A 504 23.76 1.50 9.89
N THR A 505 22.88 1.01 8.99
CA THR A 505 21.82 1.83 8.39
C THR A 505 20.80 2.27 9.43
N GLN A 506 20.48 1.41 10.40
CA GLN A 506 19.63 1.78 11.53
C GLN A 506 20.31 2.81 12.46
N ALA A 507 21.62 2.70 12.67
CA ALA A 507 22.36 3.69 13.43
C ALA A 507 22.37 5.07 12.73
N PHE A 508 22.49 5.12 11.38
CA PHE A 508 22.34 6.36 10.62
C PHE A 508 20.94 6.95 10.77
N SER A 509 19.93 6.13 10.68
CA SER A 509 18.53 6.57 10.83
C SER A 509 18.27 7.13 12.24
N ALA A 510 18.69 6.40 13.29
CA ALA A 510 18.53 6.83 14.67
C ALA A 510 19.37 8.08 15.02
N MET A 511 20.53 8.26 14.38
CA MET A 511 21.37 9.47 14.53
C MET A 511 20.57 10.73 14.25
N THR A 512 19.65 10.70 13.26
CA THR A 512 18.90 11.89 12.86
C THR A 512 18.00 12.44 13.97
N SER A 513 17.56 11.62 14.92
CA SER A 513 16.69 12.02 16.02
C SER A 513 17.46 12.66 17.20
N ILE A 514 18.79 12.45 17.29
CA ILE A 514 19.59 12.90 18.43
C ILE A 514 20.66 13.94 18.06
N ILE A 515 20.98 14.09 16.76
CA ILE A 515 21.99 15.02 16.30
C ILE A 515 21.58 16.47 16.59
N ASN A 516 22.53 17.26 17.12
CA ASN A 516 22.32 18.66 17.46
C ASN A 516 23.64 19.45 17.37
N LYS A 517 23.58 20.76 17.65
CA LYS A 517 24.72 21.68 17.59
C LYS A 517 25.92 21.30 18.48
N ASP A 518 25.65 20.57 19.57
CA ASP A 518 26.67 20.25 20.59
C ASP A 518 27.38 18.91 20.31
N ASN A 519 26.71 18.01 19.50
CA ASN A 519 27.21 16.66 19.29
C ASN A 519 27.45 16.27 17.82
N TYR A 520 27.07 17.08 16.81
CA TYR A 520 27.27 16.72 15.40
C TYR A 520 28.70 16.36 15.05
N ILE A 521 29.68 17.03 15.69
CA ILE A 521 31.11 16.82 15.44
C ILE A 521 31.60 15.42 15.83
N THR A 522 30.89 14.76 16.75
CA THR A 522 31.20 13.39 17.20
C THR A 522 31.04 12.37 16.06
N PHE A 523 30.12 12.61 15.15
CA PHE A 523 29.80 11.67 14.07
C PHE A 523 30.71 11.86 12.84
N VAL A 524 31.23 13.05 12.61
CA VAL A 524 31.98 13.41 11.40
C VAL A 524 33.15 12.48 11.09
N PRO A 525 34.01 12.09 12.04
CA PRO A 525 35.17 11.19 11.76
C PRO A 525 34.69 9.83 11.20
N TYR A 526 33.56 9.31 11.68
CA TYR A 526 32.99 8.04 11.20
C TYR A 526 32.49 8.19 9.76
N LEU A 527 31.75 9.28 9.44
CA LEU A 527 31.25 9.55 8.09
C LEU A 527 32.43 9.68 7.10
N ASP A 528 33.46 10.46 7.47
CA ASP A 528 34.65 10.70 6.65
C ASP A 528 35.41 9.39 6.35
N GLN A 529 35.59 8.55 7.37
CA GLN A 529 36.23 7.24 7.23
C GLN A 529 35.44 6.31 6.32
N MET A 530 34.11 6.28 6.44
CA MET A 530 33.25 5.41 5.60
C MET A 530 33.24 5.82 4.14
N ILE A 531 33.34 7.12 3.85
CA ILE A 531 33.54 7.60 2.47
C ILE A 531 34.85 7.04 1.89
N ASP A 532 35.94 7.08 2.65
CA ASP A 532 37.25 6.56 2.24
C ASP A 532 37.24 5.04 2.00
N GLN A 533 36.41 4.29 2.74
CA GLN A 533 36.23 2.87 2.57
C GLN A 533 35.45 2.51 1.28
N LYS A 534 34.85 3.50 0.62
CA LYS A 534 34.07 3.34 -0.63
C LYS A 534 32.97 2.27 -0.55
N ASN A 535 32.25 2.21 0.56
CA ASN A 535 31.13 1.31 0.74
C ASN A 535 29.87 1.89 0.07
N ALA A 536 29.51 1.37 -1.10
CA ALA A 536 28.37 1.85 -1.88
C ALA A 536 27.03 1.66 -1.17
N THR A 537 26.89 0.63 -0.31
CA THR A 537 25.65 0.39 0.46
C THR A 537 25.39 1.47 1.50
N ILE A 538 26.46 1.99 2.12
CA ILE A 538 26.36 3.01 3.17
C ILE A 538 26.38 4.44 2.60
N ALA A 539 26.96 4.64 1.43
CA ALA A 539 27.17 5.95 0.83
C ALA A 539 25.89 6.82 0.72
N PRO A 540 24.71 6.32 0.31
CA PRO A 540 23.49 7.11 0.29
C PRO A 540 23.05 7.59 1.68
N TYR A 541 23.22 6.75 2.71
CA TYR A 541 22.90 7.13 4.09
C TYR A 541 23.80 8.25 4.60
N ILE A 542 25.09 8.25 4.22
CA ILE A 542 26.01 9.36 4.56
C ILE A 542 25.51 10.67 3.93
N ALA A 543 25.00 10.64 2.69
CA ALA A 543 24.43 11.81 2.06
C ALA A 543 23.21 12.32 2.85
N PHE A 544 22.26 11.45 3.18
CA PHE A 544 21.05 11.81 3.93
C PHE A 544 21.36 12.42 5.31
N VAL A 545 22.27 11.81 6.07
CA VAL A 545 22.59 12.34 7.41
C VAL A 545 23.45 13.62 7.37
N THR A 546 24.21 13.85 6.29
CA THR A 546 25.00 15.08 6.12
C THR A 546 24.10 16.31 6.07
N GLU A 547 22.88 16.18 5.54
CA GLU A 547 21.87 17.22 5.58
C GLU A 547 21.53 17.67 7.01
N ARG A 548 21.50 16.73 7.97
CA ARG A 548 21.25 17.03 9.38
C ARG A 548 22.42 17.74 10.07
N ILE A 549 23.64 17.69 9.48
CA ILE A 549 24.84 18.41 9.95
C ILE A 549 24.85 19.85 9.43
N GLU A 550 24.31 20.07 8.25
CA GLU A 550 24.37 21.33 7.52
C GLU A 550 23.89 22.55 8.34
N PRO A 551 22.77 22.51 9.11
CA PRO A 551 22.31 23.63 9.93
C PRO A 551 23.33 24.07 11.00
N PHE A 552 24.25 23.20 11.38
CA PHE A 552 25.29 23.47 12.41
C PHE A 552 26.63 23.87 11.78
N ASN A 553 26.93 23.31 10.58
CA ASN A 553 28.17 23.59 9.87
C ASN A 553 28.08 23.33 8.38
N GLU A 554 27.59 24.33 7.62
CA GLU A 554 27.40 24.27 6.17
C GLU A 554 28.70 23.95 5.41
N ALA A 555 29.84 24.54 5.83
CA ALA A 555 31.11 24.29 5.16
C ALA A 555 31.57 22.83 5.28
N LEU A 556 31.42 22.24 6.46
CA LEU A 556 31.76 20.84 6.71
C LEU A 556 30.81 19.89 5.96
N ALA A 557 29.50 20.14 5.98
CA ALA A 557 28.54 19.39 5.21
C ALA A 557 28.89 19.42 3.71
N GLY A 558 29.16 20.59 3.15
CA GLY A 558 29.64 20.74 1.78
C GLY A 558 30.90 19.96 1.45
N GLN A 559 31.89 19.92 2.38
CA GLN A 559 33.08 19.11 2.20
C GLN A 559 32.78 17.60 2.15
N LEU A 560 31.95 17.10 3.05
CA LEU A 560 31.52 15.68 3.07
C LEU A 560 30.78 15.31 1.78
N LEU A 561 29.80 16.12 1.34
CA LEU A 561 29.07 15.87 0.11
C LEU A 561 29.98 15.89 -1.13
N ASN A 562 30.95 16.84 -1.21
CA ASN A 562 31.91 16.87 -2.31
C ASN A 562 32.82 15.63 -2.33
N LYS A 563 33.34 15.21 -1.17
CA LYS A 563 34.12 13.98 -1.05
C LYS A 563 33.33 12.77 -1.49
N LEU A 564 32.04 12.72 -1.10
CA LEU A 564 31.12 11.62 -1.40
C LEU A 564 30.85 11.51 -2.91
N VAL A 565 30.49 12.62 -3.59
CA VAL A 565 30.22 12.58 -5.05
C VAL A 565 31.46 12.28 -5.88
N GLN A 566 32.66 12.64 -5.40
CA GLN A 566 33.92 12.23 -6.03
C GLN A 566 34.22 10.74 -5.86
N ALA A 567 33.90 10.18 -4.69
CA ALA A 567 34.06 8.75 -4.43
C ALA A 567 33.06 7.89 -5.26
N PHE A 568 31.84 8.41 -5.53
CA PHE A 568 30.73 7.69 -6.18
C PHE A 568 30.07 8.50 -7.32
N PRO A 569 30.82 8.97 -8.34
CA PRO A 569 30.30 9.93 -9.31
C PRO A 569 29.17 9.39 -10.20
N ASN A 570 29.08 8.06 -10.37
CA ASN A 570 28.12 7.38 -11.23
C ASN A 570 27.06 6.60 -10.46
N ASP A 571 27.05 6.63 -9.15
CA ASP A 571 26.04 5.97 -8.34
C ASP A 571 24.78 6.86 -8.25
N LYS A 572 23.67 6.37 -8.78
CA LYS A 572 22.41 7.13 -8.83
C LYS A 572 21.77 7.27 -7.44
N LEU A 573 21.89 6.26 -6.58
CA LEU A 573 21.35 6.31 -5.22
C LEU A 573 22.08 7.39 -4.41
N VAL A 574 23.40 7.43 -4.53
CA VAL A 574 24.22 8.48 -3.88
C VAL A 574 23.90 9.86 -4.46
N ALA A 575 23.80 9.97 -5.80
CA ALA A 575 23.53 11.25 -6.45
C ALA A 575 22.18 11.83 -6.01
N ASP A 576 21.12 11.02 -6.02
CA ASP A 576 19.78 11.46 -5.63
C ASP A 576 19.70 11.75 -4.12
N ALA A 577 20.39 10.98 -3.28
CA ALA A 577 20.48 11.23 -1.85
C ALA A 577 21.21 12.57 -1.55
N VAL A 578 22.27 12.90 -2.28
CA VAL A 578 22.94 14.21 -2.17
C VAL A 578 22.01 15.34 -2.56
N VAL A 579 21.31 15.21 -3.70
CA VAL A 579 20.39 16.25 -4.18
C VAL A 579 19.22 16.46 -3.23
N SER A 580 18.78 15.42 -2.52
CA SER A 580 17.65 15.51 -1.57
C SER A 580 17.93 16.47 -0.40
N GLY A 581 19.20 16.71 -0.05
CA GLY A 581 19.60 17.68 0.97
C GLY A 581 19.95 19.08 0.43
N LEU A 582 19.81 19.34 -0.88
CA LEU A 582 20.28 20.59 -1.50
C LEU A 582 19.17 21.60 -1.84
N TYR A 583 18.07 21.60 -1.08
CA TYR A 583 16.95 22.51 -1.34
C TYR A 583 17.40 23.96 -1.58
N ASN A 584 17.11 24.49 -2.78
CA ASN A 584 17.53 25.81 -3.27
C ASN A 584 19.06 26.04 -3.42
N LYS A 585 19.88 25.00 -3.31
CA LYS A 585 21.35 25.03 -3.48
C LYS A 585 21.82 24.28 -4.73
N GLU A 586 20.93 23.66 -5.47
CA GLU A 586 21.21 22.74 -6.59
C GLU A 586 22.10 23.39 -7.66
N ALA A 587 21.78 24.63 -8.07
CA ALA A 587 22.56 25.34 -9.10
C ALA A 587 23.98 25.74 -8.63
N ALA A 588 24.14 26.06 -7.36
CA ALA A 588 25.46 26.37 -6.78
C ALA A 588 26.31 25.11 -6.67
N PHE A 589 25.71 24.02 -6.20
CA PHE A 589 26.39 22.73 -6.07
C PHE A 589 26.76 22.14 -7.45
N LEU A 590 25.91 22.31 -8.48
CA LEU A 590 26.23 21.89 -9.84
C LEU A 590 27.52 22.57 -10.36
N LYS A 591 27.66 23.89 -10.19
CA LYS A 591 28.87 24.61 -10.55
C LYS A 591 30.10 24.10 -9.81
N GLN A 592 29.96 23.72 -8.55
CA GLN A 592 31.05 23.16 -7.75
C GLN A 592 31.42 21.76 -8.26
N VAL A 593 30.46 20.90 -8.56
CA VAL A 593 30.67 19.56 -9.14
C VAL A 593 31.44 19.67 -10.47
N GLU A 594 31.03 20.57 -11.35
CA GLU A 594 31.70 20.83 -12.63
C GLU A 594 33.12 21.38 -12.47
N SER A 595 33.31 22.30 -11.52
CA SER A 595 34.64 22.85 -11.23
C SER A 595 35.63 21.81 -10.65
N ASN A 596 35.09 20.77 -10.00
CA ASN A 596 35.85 19.64 -9.48
C ASN A 596 36.06 18.51 -10.55
N GLY A 597 35.74 18.77 -11.82
CA GLY A 597 36.02 17.89 -12.94
C GLY A 597 34.99 16.75 -13.16
N LEU A 598 33.84 16.79 -12.49
CA LEU A 598 32.74 15.86 -12.73
C LEU A 598 31.85 16.40 -13.86
N ASP A 599 31.87 15.74 -15.00
CA ASP A 599 31.20 16.17 -16.21
C ASP A 599 29.71 15.77 -16.27
N THR A 600 29.06 16.14 -17.36
CA THR A 600 27.64 15.90 -17.60
C THR A 600 27.24 14.44 -17.71
N SER A 601 28.20 13.49 -17.84
CA SER A 601 27.95 12.06 -17.91
C SER A 601 27.68 11.43 -16.56
N THR A 602 28.16 12.08 -15.48
CA THR A 602 28.05 11.57 -14.11
C THR A 602 26.59 11.58 -13.60
N ALA A 603 26.26 10.66 -12.68
CA ALA A 603 24.94 10.57 -12.09
C ALA A 603 24.55 11.85 -11.32
N ILE A 604 25.49 12.41 -10.55
CA ILE A 604 25.24 13.65 -9.78
C ILE A 604 24.90 14.83 -10.68
N ASN A 605 25.63 15.02 -11.79
CA ASN A 605 25.37 16.10 -12.73
C ASN A 605 24.00 15.94 -13.39
N LYS A 606 23.62 14.71 -13.77
CA LYS A 606 22.29 14.41 -14.33
C LYS A 606 21.16 14.69 -13.32
N SER A 607 21.30 14.26 -12.08
CA SER A 607 20.30 14.49 -11.03
C SER A 607 20.12 15.98 -10.73
N LEU A 608 21.21 16.73 -10.57
CA LEU A 608 21.19 18.19 -10.36
C LEU A 608 20.55 18.91 -11.57
N THR A 609 20.97 18.58 -12.78
CA THR A 609 20.42 19.17 -14.00
C THR A 609 18.93 18.92 -14.14
N GLN A 610 18.46 17.71 -13.82
CA GLN A 610 17.04 17.38 -13.85
C GLN A 610 16.27 18.19 -12.80
N THR A 611 16.76 18.26 -11.57
CA THR A 611 16.12 19.03 -10.49
C THR A 611 16.06 20.53 -10.83
N ILE A 612 17.12 21.09 -11.39
CA ILE A 612 17.13 22.49 -11.85
C ILE A 612 16.09 22.73 -12.96
N LYS A 613 15.94 21.80 -13.89
CA LYS A 613 14.84 21.87 -14.91
C LYS A 613 13.47 21.86 -14.24
N ASP A 614 13.28 21.05 -13.22
CA ASP A 614 12.01 20.97 -12.48
C ASP A 614 11.73 22.25 -11.69
N ILE A 615 12.75 22.89 -11.11
CA ILE A 615 12.65 24.23 -10.49
C ILE A 615 12.20 25.28 -11.51
N ILE A 616 12.81 25.30 -12.70
CA ILE A 616 12.46 26.25 -13.75
C ILE A 616 10.99 26.04 -14.16
N ARG A 617 10.59 24.78 -14.33
CA ARG A 617 9.19 24.44 -14.65
C ARG A 617 8.22 24.87 -13.56
N ALA A 618 8.57 24.69 -12.28
CA ALA A 618 7.70 25.10 -11.17
C ALA A 618 7.56 26.63 -11.06
N LYS A 619 8.59 27.40 -11.40
CA LYS A 619 8.53 28.88 -11.43
C LYS A 619 7.60 29.43 -12.51
N ASP A 620 7.26 28.62 -13.49
CA ASP A 620 6.31 28.97 -14.54
C ASP A 620 4.85 28.91 -14.08
N ASP A 621 4.56 28.46 -12.84
CA ASP A 621 3.20 28.45 -12.27
C ASP A 621 2.79 29.86 -11.83
N VAL A 622 2.24 30.62 -12.76
CA VAL A 622 1.80 32.01 -12.52
C VAL A 622 0.26 32.14 -12.45
N ASN A 623 -0.48 31.10 -12.83
CA ASN A 623 -1.92 31.22 -13.08
C ASN A 623 -2.82 30.45 -12.11
N THR A 624 -2.28 29.51 -11.30
CA THR A 624 -3.11 28.59 -10.52
C THR A 624 -4.07 29.31 -9.58
N ARG A 625 -3.62 30.37 -8.90
CA ARG A 625 -4.46 31.13 -7.99
C ARG A 625 -5.59 31.84 -8.74
N ALA A 626 -5.26 32.53 -9.84
CA ALA A 626 -6.24 33.25 -10.65
C ALA A 626 -7.25 32.28 -11.31
N ALA A 627 -6.77 31.10 -11.74
CA ALA A 627 -7.64 30.05 -12.27
C ALA A 627 -8.59 29.49 -11.19
N ALA A 628 -8.11 29.30 -9.96
CA ALA A 628 -8.94 28.83 -8.85
C ALA A 628 -9.99 29.87 -8.42
N GLU A 629 -9.64 31.16 -8.43
CA GLU A 629 -10.59 32.24 -8.18
C GLU A 629 -11.66 32.33 -9.29
N LYS A 630 -11.28 32.08 -10.55
CA LYS A 630 -12.18 32.12 -11.70
C LYS A 630 -13.05 30.87 -11.85
N PHE A 631 -12.52 29.70 -11.48
CA PHE A 631 -13.16 28.39 -11.60
C PHE A 631 -13.10 27.63 -10.25
N PRO A 632 -13.74 28.13 -9.18
CA PRO A 632 -13.57 27.59 -7.83
C PRO A 632 -14.07 26.15 -7.71
N GLN A 633 -15.20 25.81 -8.33
CA GLN A 633 -15.72 24.45 -8.38
C GLN A 633 -14.75 23.54 -9.15
N GLY A 634 -14.19 24.02 -10.27
CA GLY A 634 -13.20 23.29 -11.06
C GLY A 634 -11.92 22.98 -10.28
N ALA A 635 -11.41 23.97 -9.53
CA ALA A 635 -10.24 23.80 -8.66
C ALA A 635 -10.52 22.76 -7.55
N MET A 636 -11.70 22.79 -6.96
CA MET A 636 -12.11 21.82 -5.94
C MET A 636 -12.19 20.41 -6.52
N ILE A 637 -12.85 20.23 -7.66
CA ILE A 637 -12.96 18.92 -8.35
C ILE A 637 -11.57 18.42 -8.76
N TYR A 638 -10.72 19.29 -9.31
CA TYR A 638 -9.36 18.93 -9.67
C TYR A 638 -8.59 18.37 -8.47
N ASN A 639 -8.56 19.11 -7.37
CA ASN A 639 -7.82 18.70 -6.17
C ASN A 639 -8.37 17.40 -5.56
N ARG A 640 -9.69 17.19 -5.65
CA ARG A 640 -10.36 16.00 -5.11
C ARG A 640 -10.18 14.75 -5.98
N ASN A 641 -10.26 14.87 -7.30
CA ASN A 641 -10.39 13.74 -8.20
C ASN A 641 -9.21 13.56 -9.16
N CYS A 642 -8.57 14.65 -9.62
CA CYS A 642 -7.56 14.61 -10.67
C CYS A 642 -6.12 14.68 -10.13
N ALA A 643 -5.90 15.51 -9.10
CA ALA A 643 -4.58 15.77 -8.54
C ALA A 643 -3.92 14.51 -7.94
N THR A 644 -4.71 13.51 -7.57
CA THR A 644 -4.22 12.22 -7.04
C THR A 644 -3.36 11.44 -8.04
N CYS A 645 -3.59 11.67 -9.34
CA CYS A 645 -2.82 11.07 -10.43
C CYS A 645 -1.96 12.10 -11.17
N HIS A 646 -2.52 13.30 -11.43
CA HIS A 646 -1.86 14.33 -12.22
C HIS A 646 -0.99 15.31 -11.42
N GLY A 647 -0.91 15.14 -10.09
CA GLY A 647 -0.20 16.05 -9.18
C GLY A 647 -0.96 17.38 -8.96
N ARG A 648 -0.81 17.99 -7.78
CA ARG A 648 -1.42 19.32 -7.49
C ARG A 648 -0.84 20.42 -8.36
N ASP A 649 0.41 20.25 -8.78
CA ASP A 649 1.15 21.16 -9.65
C ASP A 649 0.90 20.91 -11.16
N GLY A 650 0.08 19.91 -11.49
CA GLY A 650 -0.27 19.57 -12.87
C GLY A 650 0.85 18.99 -13.72
N TYR A 651 1.98 18.56 -13.11
CA TYR A 651 3.09 17.98 -13.85
C TYR A 651 3.04 16.45 -13.99
N GLY A 652 2.00 15.83 -13.47
CA GLY A 652 1.85 14.38 -13.49
C GLY A 652 2.63 13.68 -12.39
N ILE A 653 2.35 12.40 -12.22
CA ILE A 653 3.12 11.49 -11.38
C ILE A 653 3.72 10.44 -12.30
N GLU A 654 5.04 10.27 -12.25
CA GLU A 654 5.76 9.35 -13.12
C GLU A 654 5.16 7.94 -13.04
N SER A 655 5.03 7.28 -14.17
CA SER A 655 4.41 5.96 -14.35
C SER A 655 2.90 5.87 -14.04
N LEU A 656 2.28 6.91 -13.46
CA LEU A 656 0.87 6.91 -13.09
C LEU A 656 0.01 7.74 -14.03
N ALA A 657 0.38 9.01 -14.27
CA ALA A 657 -0.38 9.87 -15.16
C ALA A 657 0.48 11.03 -15.73
N PRO A 658 0.15 11.51 -16.93
CA PRO A 658 0.93 12.55 -17.60
C PRO A 658 0.77 13.94 -16.97
N ALA A 659 1.71 14.83 -17.32
CA ALA A 659 1.57 16.25 -17.05
C ALA A 659 0.39 16.84 -17.81
N LEU A 660 -0.36 17.73 -17.14
CA LEU A 660 -1.42 18.58 -17.74
C LEU A 660 -0.91 19.99 -18.01
N ASN A 661 0.11 20.43 -17.26
CA ASN A 661 0.75 21.73 -17.49
C ASN A 661 1.54 21.70 -18.80
N LYS A 662 1.29 22.68 -19.67
CA LYS A 662 1.89 22.78 -21.02
C LYS A 662 1.69 21.52 -21.88
N SER A 663 0.67 20.72 -21.60
CA SER A 663 0.32 19.54 -22.37
C SER A 663 -0.44 19.92 -23.65
N ASP A 664 0.00 19.43 -24.79
CA ASP A 664 -0.73 19.58 -26.06
C ASP A 664 -2.11 18.94 -26.03
N TRP A 665 -2.33 17.93 -25.15
CA TRP A 665 -3.66 17.39 -24.86
C TRP A 665 -4.54 18.40 -24.14
N ALA A 666 -4.10 18.88 -22.98
CA ALA A 666 -4.88 19.80 -22.14
C ALA A 666 -5.18 21.13 -22.85
N LEU A 667 -4.24 21.64 -23.66
CA LEU A 667 -4.32 22.90 -24.35
C LEU A 667 -4.91 22.80 -25.77
N GLY A 668 -4.99 21.60 -26.31
CA GLY A 668 -5.42 21.32 -27.66
C GLY A 668 -6.94 21.39 -27.90
N ASN A 669 -7.42 20.48 -28.72
CA ASN A 669 -8.83 20.42 -29.14
C ASN A 669 -9.74 20.18 -27.91
N LYS A 670 -10.72 21.09 -27.70
CA LYS A 670 -11.64 21.03 -26.55
C LYS A 670 -12.46 19.74 -26.52
N ASP A 671 -12.96 19.29 -27.67
CA ASP A 671 -13.81 18.10 -27.76
C ASP A 671 -13.07 16.86 -27.31
N LYS A 672 -11.76 16.74 -27.64
CA LYS A 672 -10.90 15.66 -27.15
C LYS A 672 -10.74 15.70 -25.63
N VAL A 673 -10.46 16.90 -25.08
CA VAL A 673 -10.31 17.04 -23.61
C VAL A 673 -11.62 16.73 -22.90
N ILE A 674 -12.76 17.22 -23.41
CA ILE A 674 -14.08 16.94 -22.86
C ILE A 674 -14.35 15.43 -22.90
N ALA A 675 -14.13 14.78 -24.06
CA ALA A 675 -14.34 13.34 -24.19
C ALA A 675 -13.42 12.53 -23.27
N THR A 676 -12.16 12.95 -23.10
CA THR A 676 -11.21 12.34 -22.16
C THR A 676 -11.72 12.41 -20.72
N VAL A 677 -12.19 13.57 -20.27
CA VAL A 677 -12.68 13.73 -18.89
C VAL A 677 -14.00 13.00 -18.68
N LEU A 678 -14.89 13.00 -19.68
CA LEU A 678 -16.19 12.33 -19.60
C LEU A 678 -16.07 10.81 -19.60
N PHE A 679 -15.29 10.24 -20.52
CA PHE A 679 -15.29 8.81 -20.83
C PHE A 679 -13.98 8.11 -20.52
N GLY A 680 -12.91 8.86 -20.24
CA GLY A 680 -11.57 8.31 -19.98
C GLY A 680 -10.71 8.15 -21.24
N LEU A 681 -9.47 7.73 -21.02
CA LEU A 681 -8.47 7.53 -22.08
C LEU A 681 -7.64 6.28 -21.78
N SER A 682 -7.48 5.42 -22.80
CA SER A 682 -6.76 4.16 -22.68
C SER A 682 -5.64 4.01 -23.71
N GLY A 683 -4.68 3.14 -23.38
CA GLY A 683 -3.58 2.76 -24.25
C GLY A 683 -2.46 3.79 -24.37
N PRO A 684 -1.50 3.55 -25.28
CA PRO A 684 -0.39 4.47 -25.53
C PRO A 684 -0.89 5.84 -26.01
N ILE A 685 -0.30 6.92 -25.47
CA ILE A 685 -0.64 8.29 -25.84
C ILE A 685 0.61 9.06 -26.26
N VAL A 686 0.46 9.96 -27.20
CA VAL A 686 1.51 10.88 -27.65
C VAL A 686 1.25 12.26 -27.02
N ILE A 687 2.13 12.69 -26.13
CA ILE A 687 2.05 13.99 -25.46
C ILE A 687 3.31 14.76 -25.76
N ASN A 688 3.17 15.99 -26.26
CA ASN A 688 4.28 16.87 -26.64
C ASN A 688 5.28 16.17 -27.58
N GLY A 689 4.79 15.25 -28.45
CA GLY A 689 5.60 14.50 -29.42
C GLY A 689 6.26 13.24 -28.87
N GLU A 690 6.09 12.89 -27.61
CA GLU A 690 6.62 11.68 -26.98
C GLU A 690 5.51 10.64 -26.75
N THR A 691 5.75 9.39 -27.15
CA THR A 691 4.84 8.29 -26.81
C THR A 691 5.05 7.87 -25.37
N LYS A 692 3.97 7.85 -24.60
CA LYS A 692 3.96 7.44 -23.19
C LYS A 692 2.98 6.31 -22.97
N ILE A 693 3.38 5.39 -22.11
CA ILE A 693 2.56 4.25 -21.65
C ILE A 693 2.49 4.35 -20.12
N PHE A 694 1.29 4.30 -19.59
CA PHE A 694 1.05 4.33 -18.15
C PHE A 694 0.55 2.98 -17.66
N ALA A 695 0.74 2.69 -16.38
CA ALA A 695 0.35 1.42 -15.77
C ALA A 695 -1.18 1.18 -15.76
N GLY A 696 -1.96 2.26 -15.90
CA GLY A 696 -3.43 2.19 -15.93
C GLY A 696 -4.02 3.24 -16.85
N ASP A 697 -5.28 3.03 -17.20
CA ASP A 697 -6.04 3.98 -18.01
C ASP A 697 -6.56 5.14 -17.17
N MET A 698 -6.70 6.31 -17.79
CA MET A 698 -7.40 7.42 -17.17
C MET A 698 -8.90 7.10 -17.07
N PRO A 699 -9.50 7.05 -15.88
CA PRO A 699 -10.93 6.85 -15.74
C PRO A 699 -11.72 8.08 -16.21
N GLY A 700 -12.85 7.86 -16.88
CA GLY A 700 -13.82 8.92 -17.11
C GLY A 700 -14.65 9.17 -15.84
N ILE A 701 -14.98 10.44 -15.59
CA ILE A 701 -15.83 10.82 -14.45
C ILE A 701 -17.23 11.31 -14.89
N GLY A 702 -17.44 11.48 -16.19
CA GLY A 702 -18.68 12.06 -16.72
C GLY A 702 -19.89 11.15 -16.71
N GLN A 703 -19.71 9.85 -16.50
CA GLN A 703 -20.81 8.89 -16.41
C GLN A 703 -21.35 8.74 -14.97
N SER A 704 -20.65 9.32 -14.00
CA SER A 704 -21.13 9.43 -12.63
C SER A 704 -22.22 10.49 -12.53
N SER A 705 -23.30 10.20 -11.80
CA SER A 705 -24.34 11.19 -11.46
C SER A 705 -23.85 12.31 -10.52
N GLU A 706 -22.64 12.16 -10.01
CA GLU A 706 -22.00 13.13 -9.11
C GLU A 706 -21.59 14.43 -9.82
N PHE A 707 -21.34 14.38 -11.14
CA PHE A 707 -20.82 15.52 -11.88
C PHE A 707 -21.79 16.01 -12.99
N THR A 708 -22.27 17.24 -12.83
CA THR A 708 -23.07 17.94 -13.85
C THR A 708 -22.21 18.36 -15.05
N ASN A 709 -22.84 18.80 -16.13
CA ASN A 709 -22.11 19.37 -17.27
C ASN A 709 -21.34 20.64 -16.88
N SER A 710 -21.89 21.42 -15.95
CA SER A 710 -21.24 22.60 -15.38
C SER A 710 -19.96 22.23 -14.62
N ASP A 711 -20.00 21.17 -13.78
CA ASP A 711 -18.85 20.68 -13.03
C ASP A 711 -17.71 20.25 -13.93
N ILE A 712 -18.01 19.50 -14.98
CA ILE A 712 -17.03 19.06 -15.98
C ILE A 712 -16.45 20.27 -16.76
N ALA A 713 -17.30 21.23 -17.13
CA ALA A 713 -16.84 22.47 -17.79
C ALA A 713 -15.89 23.27 -16.87
N GLN A 714 -16.22 23.38 -15.59
CA GLN A 714 -15.41 24.08 -14.58
C GLN A 714 -14.05 23.41 -14.39
N VAL A 715 -13.98 22.09 -14.22
CA VAL A 715 -12.70 21.39 -13.99
C VAL A 715 -11.80 21.45 -15.23
N ILE A 716 -12.34 21.29 -16.43
CA ILE A 716 -11.56 21.42 -17.66
C ILE A 716 -11.07 22.86 -17.84
N SER A 717 -11.93 23.85 -17.56
CA SER A 717 -11.55 25.27 -17.63
C SER A 717 -10.46 25.63 -16.62
N PHE A 718 -10.52 25.06 -15.42
CA PHE A 718 -9.43 25.18 -14.43
C PHE A 718 -8.13 24.60 -14.98
N ILE A 719 -8.11 23.35 -15.46
CA ILE A 719 -6.93 22.68 -16.01
C ILE A 719 -6.32 23.49 -17.16
N ARG A 720 -7.16 24.05 -18.04
CA ARG A 720 -6.72 24.83 -19.21
C ARG A 720 -6.19 26.22 -18.87
N ASN A 721 -6.39 26.70 -17.63
CA ASN A 721 -5.98 28.04 -17.19
C ASN A 721 -5.10 28.04 -15.93
N ALA A 722 -4.87 26.90 -15.29
CA ALA A 722 -3.99 26.77 -14.12
C ALA A 722 -2.52 26.61 -14.54
N TRP A 723 -1.63 26.75 -13.58
CA TRP A 723 -0.16 26.64 -13.70
C TRP A 723 0.40 27.62 -14.74
N SER A 724 1.00 27.14 -15.82
CA SER A 724 1.44 27.96 -16.94
C SER A 724 0.47 27.88 -18.12
N ASN A 725 -0.67 27.24 -17.96
CA ASN A 725 -1.65 27.08 -19.00
C ASN A 725 -2.43 28.40 -19.23
N SER A 726 -2.71 28.69 -20.49
CA SER A 726 -3.54 29.82 -20.90
C SER A 726 -4.29 29.44 -22.17
N ALA A 727 -5.46 28.82 -22.01
CA ALA A 727 -6.29 28.40 -23.13
C ALA A 727 -7.77 28.77 -22.91
N SER A 728 -8.57 28.71 -23.97
CA SER A 728 -9.99 29.04 -23.90
C SER A 728 -10.73 28.11 -22.93
N SER A 729 -11.60 28.67 -22.10
CA SER A 729 -12.49 27.92 -21.20
C SER A 729 -13.47 27.05 -21.99
N VAL A 730 -14.00 26.04 -21.33
CA VAL A 730 -15.04 25.15 -21.86
C VAL A 730 -16.38 25.55 -21.26
N SER A 731 -17.44 25.58 -22.08
CA SER A 731 -18.78 25.86 -21.61
C SER A 731 -19.57 24.60 -21.28
N GLU A 732 -20.65 24.77 -20.52
CA GLU A 732 -21.56 23.69 -20.15
C GLU A 732 -22.22 23.06 -21.39
N GLU A 733 -22.54 23.88 -22.39
CA GLU A 733 -23.15 23.44 -23.67
C GLU A 733 -22.16 22.60 -24.49
N GLU A 734 -20.86 22.96 -24.50
CA GLU A 734 -19.83 22.16 -25.16
C GLU A 734 -19.72 20.77 -24.50
N VAL A 735 -19.82 20.69 -23.18
CA VAL A 735 -19.82 19.41 -22.43
C VAL A 735 -21.09 18.62 -22.72
N ALA A 736 -22.27 19.26 -22.62
CA ALA A 736 -23.56 18.62 -22.90
C ALA A 736 -23.59 17.96 -24.28
N LYS A 737 -23.12 18.67 -25.30
CA LYS A 737 -23.04 18.16 -26.67
C LYS A 737 -22.23 16.87 -26.79
N ILE A 738 -21.02 16.82 -26.20
CA ILE A 738 -20.17 15.64 -26.27
C ILE A 738 -20.77 14.49 -25.43
N ARG A 739 -21.32 14.79 -24.25
CA ARG A 739 -21.97 13.80 -23.40
C ARG A 739 -23.17 13.16 -24.11
N GLU A 740 -24.00 13.95 -24.77
CA GLU A 740 -25.18 13.49 -25.50
C GLU A 740 -24.81 12.67 -26.75
N GLN A 741 -23.80 13.15 -27.50
CA GLN A 741 -23.29 12.49 -28.70
C GLN A 741 -22.77 11.06 -28.40
N TYR A 742 -22.19 10.84 -27.23
CA TYR A 742 -21.58 9.58 -26.84
C TYR A 742 -22.25 8.95 -25.61
N ILE A 743 -23.54 9.24 -25.36
CA ILE A 743 -24.28 8.78 -24.17
C ILE A 743 -24.30 7.26 -24.03
N ASN A 744 -24.28 6.53 -25.13
CA ASN A 744 -24.26 5.08 -25.17
C ASN A 744 -22.85 4.50 -25.31
N ARG A 745 -21.80 5.34 -25.11
CA ARG A 745 -20.45 4.85 -25.20
C ARG A 745 -20.12 3.98 -23.98
N GLU A 746 -19.72 2.77 -24.27
CA GLU A 746 -19.10 1.87 -23.33
C GLU A 746 -17.59 2.04 -23.46
N GLY A 747 -16.93 2.59 -22.42
CA GLY A 747 -15.49 2.61 -22.29
C GLY A 747 -14.74 3.87 -22.69
N ALA A 748 -13.47 3.87 -22.27
CA ALA A 748 -12.54 4.94 -22.54
C ALA A 748 -12.25 5.06 -24.06
N PHE A 749 -11.88 6.26 -24.48
CA PHE A 749 -11.36 6.46 -25.83
C PHE A 749 -9.90 6.01 -25.92
N THR A 750 -9.48 5.55 -27.10
CA THR A 750 -8.07 5.50 -27.46
C THR A 750 -7.67 6.77 -28.20
N GLN A 751 -6.38 7.10 -28.20
CA GLN A 751 -5.89 8.23 -28.99
C GLN A 751 -6.22 8.07 -30.48
N GLU A 752 -6.08 6.84 -31.00
CA GLU A 752 -6.34 6.56 -32.43
C GLU A 752 -7.79 6.84 -32.81
N GLU A 753 -8.75 6.44 -31.94
CA GLU A 753 -10.17 6.77 -32.16
C GLU A 753 -10.40 8.28 -32.15
N MET A 754 -9.84 8.99 -31.14
CA MET A 754 -9.99 10.43 -31.03
C MET A 754 -9.37 11.18 -32.22
N ASP A 755 -8.23 10.70 -32.74
CA ASP A 755 -7.57 11.30 -33.90
C ASP A 755 -8.34 11.08 -35.20
N LYS A 756 -9.14 10.01 -35.30
CA LYS A 756 -10.07 9.77 -36.41
C LYS A 756 -11.30 10.66 -36.33
N ILE A 757 -11.84 10.89 -35.12
CA ILE A 757 -13.06 11.68 -34.90
C ILE A 757 -12.74 13.21 -34.97
N TRP A 758 -11.73 13.62 -34.22
CA TRP A 758 -11.31 15.00 -34.12
C TRP A 758 -9.90 15.15 -34.70
N LYS A 759 -9.80 15.48 -35.97
CA LYS A 759 -8.51 15.69 -36.65
C LYS A 759 -7.66 16.69 -35.87
N ARG A 760 -6.35 16.48 -35.76
CA ARG A 760 -5.41 17.48 -35.27
C ARG A 760 -5.52 18.71 -36.19
N ASN A 761 -5.92 19.87 -35.66
CA ASN A 761 -5.81 21.14 -36.34
C ASN A 761 -4.40 21.65 -36.14
#